data_3c1d3f8105553a5714debbbf3449497f
#
_entry.id   3c1d3f8105553a5714debbbf3449497f
#
_cell.length_a   1.000
_cell.length_b   1.000
_cell.length_c   1.000
_cell.angle_alpha   90.00
_cell.angle_beta   90.00
_cell.angle_gamma   90.00
#
_symmetry.space_group_name_H-M   'P 1'
#
loop_
_entity.id
_entity.type
_entity.pdbx_description
1 polymer ?
#
loop_
_entity_poly.entity_id
_entity_poly.type
_entity_poly.pdbx_seq_one_letter_code
_entity_poly.pdbx_strand_id
1 'polypeptide(L)'
;MKRLLVNPLGGLSRHDAPSAPWRAPTRWGVALRKGVAAAAEGGKAMAFWSRGASAADWKVPAELEAQLQRFPLTQGIGPRAIKALVAETSWFSLPGGMILPREGENDQAAFLVVSGSLGVYAHDEVEGDRFVADIPAGELVGELALLTGEPHSAALIALRDTELLRISKDAFERLIARHPRLSLNVMRILARRLRQTTRRSLKSVKARTLALVPLHQGIDVAGFAAQLQRALTGLSLTCGVVRPSASGNQADWFYALEKDHDIAIYAAGEPDAPWTQFCIRQADRVLLLARDGEAVPSSPFDTAPEGRVKRQMPELVILRTSSSPPRYPAMPERSVNAYALHHFVCPQTPGDLARLARQLTGRAVGLVLAGGGARGFAHIGVVRALREAGVPFDMVAGASMGAILAACVARGWSDAEIHARMRQAFIESNPLSDYTLPLVSLFRGQKVSAMLQEHFGDLRIEELRLPFFCTSSDLTHGRANIHRTGTLWRALRASVAIPGLLPPMVEDRRVLVDGGLMNNFPVDVMARFNRGPIVGVDVAGDENFQMVDDDIEGRSWWRLARDQWNRTGAPSIVSILMRSGTVGNEGQRREARALADLLLEPPLPGIYLRSWKAYDRAVEMGYAYAAETIERDGLNFLWAVKGTG
;
A
#
# COMPACT_ATOMS: atom_id res chain seq x y z
N MET A 1 -48.90 -25.07 10.00
CA MET A 1 -49.39 -24.67 11.31
C MET A 1 -48.62 -23.44 11.74
N LYS A 2 -49.10 -22.29 11.48
CA LYS A 2 -49.89 -21.33 12.26
C LYS A 2 -49.19 -20.85 13.54
N ARG A 3 -48.81 -19.51 13.48
CA ARG A 3 -48.89 -18.47 14.54
C ARG A 3 -47.80 -18.51 15.62
N LEU A 4 -47.18 -17.41 16.05
CA LEU A 4 -47.74 -16.11 16.46
C LEU A 4 -46.64 -15.02 16.48
N LEU A 5 -47.00 -13.86 16.02
CA LEU A 5 -46.47 -12.52 16.30
C LEU A 5 -46.65 -12.18 17.79
N VAL A 6 -45.63 -11.53 18.39
CA VAL A 6 -45.88 -10.51 19.44
C VAL A 6 -44.77 -9.46 19.36
N ASN A 7 -45.16 -8.25 19.08
CA ASN A 7 -44.44 -7.00 19.31
C ASN A 7 -44.86 -6.46 20.69
N PRO A 8 -44.00 -5.84 21.46
CA PRO A 8 -44.47 -4.71 22.22
C PRO A 8 -43.61 -3.45 21.99
N LEU A 9 -44.27 -2.46 21.45
CA LEU A 9 -43.95 -1.05 21.62
C LEU A 9 -43.99 -0.68 23.11
N GLY A 10 -42.88 -0.15 23.60
CA GLY A 10 -42.81 0.53 24.89
C GLY A 10 -42.06 1.83 24.69
N GLY A 11 -42.78 2.93 24.78
CA GLY A 11 -42.28 4.28 24.60
C GLY A 11 -41.23 4.67 25.62
N LEU A 12 -40.23 5.43 25.17
CA LEU A 12 -39.42 6.27 26.01
C LEU A 12 -39.52 7.73 25.55
N SER A 13 -39.87 8.52 26.50
CA SER A 13 -40.14 9.93 26.50
C SER A 13 -39.01 10.77 25.93
N ARG A 14 -39.41 11.81 25.22
CA ARG A 14 -38.60 13.00 24.96
C ARG A 14 -38.20 13.63 26.30
N HIS A 15 -36.86 13.68 26.59
CA HIS A 15 -36.31 14.78 27.36
C HIS A 15 -34.80 14.87 27.14
N ASP A 16 -34.37 16.11 26.90
CA ASP A 16 -33.04 16.69 27.11
C ASP A 16 -31.91 16.34 26.13
N ALA A 17 -31.97 17.04 25.00
CA ALA A 17 -30.76 17.42 24.28
C ALA A 17 -30.10 18.63 24.96
N PRO A 18 -28.82 18.63 25.30
CA PRO A 18 -28.14 19.85 25.71
C PRO A 18 -27.95 20.76 24.50
N SER A 19 -28.63 21.89 24.58
CA SER A 19 -28.55 23.01 23.67
C SER A 19 -27.22 23.77 23.82
N ALA A 20 -26.33 23.64 22.86
CA ALA A 20 -25.42 24.72 22.50
C ALA A 20 -25.18 24.67 20.99
N PRO A 21 -25.65 25.65 20.23
CA PRO A 21 -25.50 25.65 18.78
C PRO A 21 -24.09 26.07 18.41
N TRP A 22 -23.40 25.21 17.70
CA TRP A 22 -22.29 25.62 16.85
C TRP A 22 -22.80 26.71 15.89
N ARG A 23 -22.46 27.95 16.15
CA ARG A 23 -22.67 29.04 15.20
C ARG A 23 -21.49 29.02 14.23
N ALA A 24 -21.70 28.46 13.04
CA ALA A 24 -20.83 28.76 11.91
C ALA A 24 -20.96 30.27 11.62
N PRO A 25 -19.89 31.04 11.64
CA PRO A 25 -19.95 32.43 11.22
C PRO A 25 -19.98 32.44 9.70
N THR A 26 -20.93 33.23 9.20
CA THR A 26 -21.07 33.69 7.83
C THR A 26 -21.57 32.69 6.79
N ARG A 27 -22.48 33.14 5.99
CA ARG A 27 -23.15 32.72 4.75
C ARG A 27 -22.93 31.29 4.17
N TRP A 28 -21.80 30.64 4.47
CA TRP A 28 -21.47 29.26 4.12
C TRP A 28 -22.26 28.21 4.93
N GLY A 29 -22.61 28.52 6.16
CA GLY A 29 -23.33 27.59 7.06
C GLY A 29 -24.76 27.22 6.66
N VAL A 30 -25.40 27.98 5.78
CA VAL A 30 -26.79 27.71 5.36
C VAL A 30 -26.84 26.65 4.25
N ALA A 31 -25.86 26.64 3.34
CA ALA A 31 -25.75 25.61 2.31
C ALA A 31 -25.31 24.27 2.92
N LEU A 32 -24.38 24.28 3.89
CA LEU A 32 -23.95 23.09 4.64
C LEU A 32 -25.09 22.44 5.43
N ARG A 33 -25.98 23.24 6.08
CA ARG A 33 -27.11 22.70 6.84
C ARG A 33 -28.15 21.99 5.97
N LYS A 34 -28.37 22.46 4.74
CA LYS A 34 -29.31 21.82 3.81
C LYS A 34 -28.74 20.52 3.21
N GLY A 35 -27.43 20.46 2.97
CA GLY A 35 -26.76 19.25 2.48
C GLY A 35 -26.64 18.13 3.52
N VAL A 36 -26.30 18.48 4.77
CA VAL A 36 -26.15 17.50 5.87
C VAL A 36 -27.50 16.92 6.31
N ALA A 37 -28.58 17.72 6.32
CA ALA A 37 -29.93 17.22 6.66
C ALA A 37 -30.47 16.24 5.61
N ALA A 38 -30.11 16.39 4.33
CA ALA A 38 -30.52 15.46 3.25
C ALA A 38 -29.71 14.14 3.25
N ALA A 39 -28.47 14.16 3.73
CA ALA A 39 -27.63 12.97 3.82
C ALA A 39 -27.98 12.05 5.02
N ALA A 40 -28.67 12.57 6.02
CA ALA A 40 -29.09 11.80 7.20
C ALA A 40 -30.35 10.92 6.95
N GLU A 41 -31.11 11.18 5.88
CA GLU A 41 -32.25 10.36 5.48
C GLU A 41 -31.80 9.38 4.37
N GLY A 42 -31.38 8.20 4.75
CA GLY A 42 -30.93 7.14 3.84
C GLY A 42 -31.94 6.90 2.69
N GLY A 43 -31.44 6.96 1.46
CA GLY A 43 -32.16 6.55 0.26
C GLY A 43 -32.63 7.65 -0.69
N LYS A 44 -32.37 8.95 -0.44
CA LYS A 44 -32.80 10.07 -1.30
C LYS A 44 -31.67 10.90 -1.91
N ALA A 45 -30.46 10.38 -2.04
CA ALA A 45 -29.37 11.08 -2.68
C ALA A 45 -29.72 11.49 -4.13
N MET A 46 -30.44 10.67 -4.88
CA MET A 46 -30.91 11.00 -6.24
C MET A 46 -31.92 12.17 -6.31
N ALA A 47 -32.75 12.40 -5.27
CA ALA A 47 -33.70 13.50 -5.28
C ALA A 47 -33.07 14.88 -5.04
N PHE A 48 -31.86 14.93 -4.53
CA PHE A 48 -31.10 16.17 -4.34
C PHE A 48 -30.57 16.73 -5.66
N TRP A 49 -30.25 15.87 -6.63
CA TRP A 49 -29.75 16.25 -7.94
C TRP A 49 -30.80 16.87 -8.86
N SER A 50 -32.09 16.62 -8.60
CA SER A 50 -33.19 17.04 -9.47
C SER A 50 -33.79 18.40 -9.10
N ARG A 51 -33.46 19.00 -7.97
CA ARG A 51 -33.92 20.33 -7.57
C ARG A 51 -32.77 21.33 -7.60
N GLY A 52 -32.52 21.87 -8.80
CA GLY A 52 -31.59 22.96 -8.99
C GLY A 52 -31.92 24.13 -8.08
N ALA A 53 -31.05 24.45 -7.14
CA ALA A 53 -30.95 25.81 -6.64
C ALA A 53 -30.47 26.66 -7.83
N SER A 54 -31.30 27.57 -8.30
CA SER A 54 -30.97 28.43 -9.42
C SER A 54 -29.69 29.23 -9.08
N ALA A 55 -28.75 29.26 -10.03
CA ALA A 55 -27.48 29.95 -9.93
C ALA A 55 -27.62 31.50 -9.78
N ALA A 56 -28.82 32.01 -9.71
CA ALA A 56 -29.12 33.45 -9.77
C ALA A 56 -28.74 34.26 -8.53
N ASP A 57 -28.56 33.62 -7.36
CA ASP A 57 -28.32 34.33 -6.09
C ASP A 57 -26.90 34.13 -5.48
N TRP A 58 -26.01 33.48 -6.21
CA TRP A 58 -24.69 33.16 -5.67
C TRP A 58 -23.60 34.07 -6.24
N LYS A 59 -23.09 35.00 -5.42
CA LYS A 59 -21.90 35.78 -5.78
C LYS A 59 -20.68 34.88 -5.57
N VAL A 60 -20.02 34.54 -6.69
CA VAL A 60 -18.76 33.81 -6.69
C VAL A 60 -17.72 34.62 -5.91
N PRO A 61 -17.05 34.04 -4.91
CA PRO A 61 -15.96 34.73 -4.24
C PRO A 61 -14.85 35.07 -5.22
N ALA A 62 -14.30 36.28 -5.16
CA ALA A 62 -13.18 36.70 -6.02
C ALA A 62 -11.96 35.78 -5.90
N GLU A 63 -11.81 35.15 -4.74
CA GLU A 63 -10.77 34.18 -4.43
C GLU A 63 -10.90 32.90 -5.26
N LEU A 64 -12.12 32.44 -5.55
CA LEU A 64 -12.35 31.28 -6.40
C LEU A 64 -11.92 31.54 -7.84
N GLU A 65 -12.21 32.69 -8.39
CA GLU A 65 -11.77 33.05 -9.76
C GLU A 65 -10.24 33.04 -9.84
N ALA A 66 -9.55 33.57 -8.83
CA ALA A 66 -8.10 33.58 -8.74
C ALA A 66 -7.51 32.16 -8.59
N GLN A 67 -8.21 31.29 -7.87
CA GLN A 67 -7.82 29.89 -7.71
C GLN A 67 -8.01 29.10 -9.01
N LEU A 68 -9.16 29.27 -9.67
CA LEU A 68 -9.46 28.62 -10.94
C LEU A 68 -8.45 29.01 -12.04
N GLN A 69 -7.91 30.24 -12.04
CA GLN A 69 -6.89 30.65 -13.01
C GLN A 69 -5.63 29.80 -13.01
N ARG A 70 -5.34 29.11 -11.90
CA ARG A 70 -4.15 28.27 -11.75
C ARG A 70 -4.37 26.82 -12.17
N PHE A 71 -5.61 26.41 -12.45
CA PHE A 71 -5.95 25.02 -12.76
C PHE A 71 -5.62 24.66 -14.21
N PRO A 72 -5.24 23.41 -14.51
CA PRO A 72 -4.94 22.95 -15.87
C PRO A 72 -6.08 23.19 -16.86
N LEU A 73 -7.33 23.00 -16.42
CA LEU A 73 -8.52 23.21 -17.26
C LEU A 73 -8.63 24.65 -17.76
N THR A 74 -8.27 25.60 -16.92
CA THR A 74 -8.45 27.03 -17.18
C THR A 74 -7.17 27.75 -17.60
N GLN A 75 -6.11 27.00 -17.83
CA GLN A 75 -4.81 27.55 -18.22
C GLN A 75 -4.90 28.32 -19.55
N GLY A 76 -4.51 29.59 -19.53
CA GLY A 76 -4.49 30.45 -20.73
C GLY A 76 -5.85 30.90 -21.22
N ILE A 77 -6.91 30.79 -20.41
CA ILE A 77 -8.22 31.39 -20.66
C ILE A 77 -8.40 32.68 -19.86
N GLY A 78 -9.08 33.66 -20.46
CA GLY A 78 -9.27 34.97 -19.83
C GLY A 78 -10.34 34.97 -18.72
N PRO A 79 -10.36 36.03 -17.86
CA PRO A 79 -11.30 36.13 -16.74
C PRO A 79 -12.78 36.01 -17.14
N ARG A 80 -13.16 36.49 -18.33
CA ARG A 80 -14.54 36.37 -18.84
C ARG A 80 -14.96 34.91 -19.06
N ALA A 81 -14.05 34.07 -19.54
CA ALA A 81 -14.32 32.65 -19.77
C ALA A 81 -14.38 31.88 -18.45
N ILE A 82 -13.58 32.26 -17.46
CA ILE A 82 -13.66 31.69 -16.10
C ILE A 82 -14.99 32.03 -15.44
N LYS A 83 -15.47 33.28 -15.58
CA LYS A 83 -16.79 33.67 -15.10
C LYS A 83 -17.91 32.87 -15.79
N ALA A 84 -17.80 32.65 -17.11
CA ALA A 84 -18.74 31.82 -17.85
C ALA A 84 -18.71 30.36 -17.38
N LEU A 85 -17.53 29.79 -17.12
CA LEU A 85 -17.37 28.45 -16.54
C LEU A 85 -18.12 28.34 -15.21
N VAL A 86 -17.88 29.29 -14.29
CA VAL A 86 -18.51 29.27 -12.97
C VAL A 86 -20.03 29.45 -13.06
N ALA A 87 -20.52 30.30 -13.97
CA ALA A 87 -21.95 30.51 -14.19
C ALA A 87 -22.69 29.27 -14.75
N GLU A 88 -22.00 28.42 -15.49
CA GLU A 88 -22.56 27.20 -16.11
C GLU A 88 -22.34 25.94 -15.22
N THR A 89 -21.71 26.07 -14.05
CA THR A 89 -21.41 24.96 -13.15
C THR A 89 -22.21 25.04 -11.86
N SER A 90 -22.41 23.90 -11.23
CA SER A 90 -22.98 23.83 -9.87
C SER A 90 -21.90 23.45 -8.86
N TRP A 91 -21.85 24.23 -7.78
CA TRP A 91 -20.94 24.00 -6.66
C TRP A 91 -21.60 23.11 -5.61
N PHE A 92 -20.85 22.16 -5.06
CA PHE A 92 -21.28 21.38 -3.90
C PHE A 92 -20.11 20.84 -3.11
N SER A 93 -20.35 20.56 -1.84
CA SER A 93 -19.40 19.95 -0.92
C SER A 93 -19.70 18.46 -0.78
N LEU A 94 -18.68 17.61 -0.94
CA LEU A 94 -18.77 16.17 -0.78
C LEU A 94 -17.97 15.78 0.47
N PRO A 95 -18.62 15.32 1.54
CA PRO A 95 -17.94 14.88 2.76
C PRO A 95 -17.03 13.69 2.51
N GLY A 96 -15.90 13.63 3.22
CA GLY A 96 -14.94 12.52 3.13
C GLY A 96 -15.61 11.16 3.35
N GLY A 97 -15.31 10.21 2.47
CA GLY A 97 -15.88 8.86 2.45
C GLY A 97 -17.17 8.71 1.66
N MET A 98 -17.75 9.81 1.14
CA MET A 98 -18.95 9.73 0.29
C MET A 98 -18.58 9.39 -1.15
N ILE A 99 -19.46 8.64 -1.81
CA ILE A 99 -19.30 8.21 -3.20
C ILE A 99 -19.97 9.24 -4.12
N LEU A 100 -19.21 9.67 -5.11
CA LEU A 100 -19.67 10.38 -6.30
C LEU A 100 -19.91 9.32 -7.38
N PRO A 101 -20.65 9.56 -8.45
CA PRO A 101 -21.30 8.54 -9.26
C PRO A 101 -20.65 7.15 -9.20
N ARG A 102 -21.48 6.09 -9.12
CA ARG A 102 -21.00 4.71 -9.10
C ARG A 102 -20.59 4.27 -10.50
N GLU A 103 -19.69 3.31 -10.55
CA GLU A 103 -19.39 2.61 -11.79
C GLU A 103 -20.68 2.10 -12.45
N GLY A 104 -20.85 2.38 -13.76
CA GLY A 104 -22.07 2.02 -14.50
C GLY A 104 -23.24 3.01 -14.39
N GLU A 105 -23.17 4.04 -13.54
CA GLU A 105 -24.19 5.10 -13.51
C GLU A 105 -24.04 6.05 -14.72
N ASN A 106 -25.18 6.38 -15.32
CA ASN A 106 -25.25 7.21 -16.54
C ASN A 106 -25.39 8.71 -16.23
N ASP A 107 -24.66 9.22 -15.23
CA ASP A 107 -24.56 10.67 -15.01
C ASP A 107 -23.49 11.28 -15.93
N GLN A 108 -23.93 11.86 -17.05
CA GLN A 108 -23.04 12.52 -18.00
C GLN A 108 -22.58 13.88 -17.47
N ALA A 109 -21.74 13.87 -16.43
CA ALA A 109 -21.16 15.06 -15.86
C ALA A 109 -19.66 14.88 -15.59
N ALA A 110 -18.90 15.97 -15.68
CA ALA A 110 -17.54 16.02 -15.15
C ALA A 110 -17.49 16.85 -13.86
N PHE A 111 -16.47 16.58 -13.06
CA PHE A 111 -16.27 17.23 -11.77
C PHE A 111 -14.87 17.83 -11.71
N LEU A 112 -14.78 19.13 -11.46
CA LEU A 112 -13.53 19.82 -11.20
C LEU A 112 -13.33 19.90 -9.69
N VAL A 113 -12.25 19.33 -9.18
CA VAL A 113 -11.91 19.38 -7.76
C VAL A 113 -11.36 20.76 -7.41
N VAL A 114 -12.08 21.50 -6.59
CA VAL A 114 -11.66 22.86 -6.16
C VAL A 114 -10.76 22.77 -4.95
N SER A 115 -11.15 22.02 -3.94
CA SER A 115 -10.34 21.70 -2.76
C SER A 115 -10.61 20.25 -2.33
N GLY A 116 -9.72 19.66 -1.55
CA GLY A 116 -9.84 18.27 -1.17
C GLY A 116 -9.20 17.30 -2.17
N SER A 117 -9.68 16.05 -2.22
CA SER A 117 -9.23 15.02 -3.18
C SER A 117 -10.26 13.90 -3.34
N LEU A 118 -10.29 13.30 -4.53
CA LEU A 118 -11.12 12.13 -4.84
C LEU A 118 -10.23 10.92 -5.12
N GLY A 119 -10.61 9.74 -4.64
CA GLY A 119 -10.04 8.45 -5.03
C GLY A 119 -10.85 7.82 -6.15
N VAL A 120 -10.17 7.27 -7.14
CA VAL A 120 -10.75 6.46 -8.22
C VAL A 120 -10.67 5.00 -7.81
N TYR A 121 -11.79 4.29 -7.82
CA TYR A 121 -11.88 2.87 -7.48
C TYR A 121 -12.52 2.10 -8.62
N ALA A 122 -11.82 1.10 -9.14
CA ALA A 122 -12.36 0.15 -10.09
C ALA A 122 -12.82 -1.11 -9.37
N HIS A 123 -13.98 -1.62 -9.77
CA HIS A 123 -14.49 -2.87 -9.22
C HIS A 123 -13.78 -4.08 -9.85
N ASP A 124 -13.23 -4.95 -9.02
CA ASP A 124 -12.67 -6.24 -9.42
C ASP A 124 -13.58 -7.34 -8.84
N GLU A 125 -14.07 -8.23 -9.70
CA GLU A 125 -15.00 -9.30 -9.29
C GLU A 125 -14.40 -10.26 -8.24
N VAL A 126 -13.07 -10.32 -8.11
CA VAL A 126 -12.35 -11.24 -7.23
C VAL A 126 -11.78 -10.53 -5.99
N GLU A 127 -11.23 -9.32 -6.16
CA GLU A 127 -10.55 -8.57 -5.09
C GLU A 127 -11.45 -7.47 -4.48
N GLY A 128 -12.62 -7.20 -5.06
CA GLY A 128 -13.49 -6.08 -4.68
C GLY A 128 -13.00 -4.74 -5.22
N ASP A 129 -13.34 -3.63 -4.56
CA ASP A 129 -13.01 -2.30 -5.03
C ASP A 129 -11.51 -2.00 -4.86
N ARG A 130 -10.80 -1.88 -5.98
CA ARG A 130 -9.38 -1.57 -6.04
C ARG A 130 -9.15 -0.09 -6.26
N PHE A 131 -8.35 0.55 -5.40
CA PHE A 131 -7.89 1.91 -5.61
C PHE A 131 -6.98 2.00 -6.86
N VAL A 132 -7.30 2.92 -7.75
CA VAL A 132 -6.62 3.12 -9.04
C VAL A 132 -5.77 4.39 -9.04
N ALA A 133 -6.34 5.50 -8.58
CA ALA A 133 -5.69 6.81 -8.63
C ALA A 133 -6.30 7.78 -7.62
N ASP A 134 -5.52 8.81 -7.27
CA ASP A 134 -5.95 10.00 -6.56
C ASP A 134 -6.11 11.17 -7.52
N ILE A 135 -7.17 11.95 -7.30
CA ILE A 135 -7.48 13.15 -8.08
C ILE A 135 -7.40 14.36 -7.13
N PRO A 136 -6.29 15.08 -7.11
CA PRO A 136 -6.10 16.23 -6.24
C PRO A 136 -6.87 17.46 -6.73
N ALA A 137 -6.87 18.52 -5.90
CA ALA A 137 -7.40 19.82 -6.27
C ALA A 137 -6.76 20.35 -7.57
N GLY A 138 -7.58 20.95 -8.43
CA GLY A 138 -7.21 21.45 -9.74
C GLY A 138 -7.43 20.47 -10.90
N GLU A 139 -7.67 19.21 -10.62
CA GLU A 139 -7.89 18.17 -11.65
C GLU A 139 -9.38 18.02 -11.98
N LEU A 140 -9.64 17.67 -13.25
CA LEU A 140 -10.97 17.34 -13.79
C LEU A 140 -11.14 15.82 -13.81
N VAL A 141 -12.33 15.31 -13.47
CA VAL A 141 -12.66 13.87 -13.51
C VAL A 141 -14.07 13.68 -14.11
N GLY A 142 -14.31 12.51 -14.73
CA GLY A 142 -15.58 12.23 -15.42
C GLY A 142 -15.64 12.79 -16.84
N GLU A 143 -14.55 13.37 -17.35
CA GLU A 143 -14.46 13.93 -18.69
C GLU A 143 -14.66 12.86 -19.77
N LEU A 144 -14.30 11.61 -19.53
CA LEU A 144 -14.52 10.51 -20.48
C LEU A 144 -16.01 10.28 -20.69
N ALA A 145 -16.82 10.21 -19.63
CA ALA A 145 -18.25 10.04 -19.72
C ALA A 145 -18.92 11.19 -20.50
N LEU A 146 -18.41 12.43 -20.35
CA LEU A 146 -18.89 13.57 -21.15
C LEU A 146 -18.55 13.43 -22.64
N LEU A 147 -17.37 12.94 -22.97
CA LEU A 147 -16.87 12.89 -24.37
C LEU A 147 -17.38 11.67 -25.12
N THR A 148 -17.45 10.50 -24.47
CA THR A 148 -17.86 9.23 -25.10
C THR A 148 -19.35 8.96 -24.97
N GLY A 149 -20.01 9.55 -23.97
CA GLY A 149 -21.39 9.23 -23.61
C GLY A 149 -21.55 7.88 -22.91
N GLU A 150 -20.44 7.21 -22.59
CA GLU A 150 -20.44 5.93 -21.87
C GLU A 150 -20.60 6.14 -20.37
N PRO A 151 -21.12 5.14 -19.63
CA PRO A 151 -21.18 5.18 -18.15
C PRO A 151 -19.79 5.38 -17.54
N HIS A 152 -19.74 5.85 -16.29
CA HIS A 152 -18.49 5.97 -15.55
C HIS A 152 -17.82 4.62 -15.39
N SER A 153 -16.53 4.53 -15.76
CA SER A 153 -15.70 3.32 -15.72
C SER A 153 -15.11 3.01 -14.34
N ALA A 154 -15.38 3.85 -13.34
CA ALA A 154 -14.88 3.68 -11.97
C ALA A 154 -15.73 4.49 -11.00
N ALA A 155 -15.77 4.07 -9.74
CA ALA A 155 -16.37 4.83 -8.65
C ALA A 155 -15.42 5.93 -8.18
N LEU A 156 -15.97 7.11 -7.88
CA LEU A 156 -15.22 8.23 -7.32
C LEU A 156 -15.64 8.43 -5.86
N ILE A 157 -14.67 8.46 -4.95
CA ILE A 157 -14.90 8.57 -3.52
C ILE A 157 -14.13 9.76 -2.97
N ALA A 158 -14.77 10.62 -2.20
CA ALA A 158 -14.09 11.69 -1.52
C ALA A 158 -13.11 11.12 -0.48
N LEU A 159 -11.83 11.33 -0.66
CA LEU A 159 -10.80 10.89 0.29
C LEU A 159 -10.82 11.76 1.56
N ARG A 160 -11.23 13.01 1.43
CA ARG A 160 -11.45 14.00 2.50
C ARG A 160 -12.61 14.91 2.11
N ASP A 161 -13.04 15.81 3.00
CA ASP A 161 -14.07 16.79 2.63
C ASP A 161 -13.59 17.56 1.39
N THR A 162 -14.39 17.50 0.32
CA THR A 162 -13.98 17.89 -1.03
C THR A 162 -14.99 18.84 -1.63
N GLU A 163 -14.53 19.99 -2.12
CA GLU A 163 -15.33 20.97 -2.84
C GLU A 163 -15.24 20.73 -4.35
N LEU A 164 -16.38 20.67 -5.02
CA LEU A 164 -16.48 20.28 -6.43
C LEU A 164 -17.30 21.28 -7.24
N LEU A 165 -16.88 21.50 -8.48
CA LEU A 165 -17.71 22.11 -9.52
C LEU A 165 -18.19 21.00 -10.48
N ARG A 166 -19.49 20.77 -10.54
CA ARG A 166 -20.13 19.84 -11.48
C ARG A 166 -20.41 20.56 -12.79
N ILE A 167 -19.96 19.97 -13.88
CA ILE A 167 -20.16 20.44 -15.25
C ILE A 167 -21.04 19.40 -15.96
N SER A 168 -22.31 19.76 -16.27
CA SER A 168 -23.16 18.88 -17.05
C SER A 168 -22.74 18.84 -18.50
N LYS A 169 -23.17 17.82 -19.26
CA LYS A 169 -22.87 17.69 -20.70
C LYS A 169 -23.27 18.92 -21.49
N ASP A 170 -24.52 19.40 -21.29
CA ASP A 170 -25.00 20.58 -22.00
C ASP A 170 -24.22 21.85 -21.65
N ALA A 171 -23.81 22.01 -20.39
CA ALA A 171 -22.95 23.12 -19.96
C ALA A 171 -21.56 23.02 -20.60
N PHE A 172 -21.00 21.83 -20.65
CA PHE A 172 -19.72 21.57 -21.27
C PHE A 172 -19.71 21.88 -22.77
N GLU A 173 -20.74 21.43 -23.50
CA GLU A 173 -20.90 21.72 -24.92
C GLU A 173 -21.03 23.22 -25.20
N ARG A 174 -21.85 23.94 -24.39
CA ARG A 174 -21.96 25.42 -24.52
C ARG A 174 -20.64 26.13 -24.23
N LEU A 175 -19.90 25.68 -23.21
CA LEU A 175 -18.61 26.25 -22.85
C LEU A 175 -17.56 26.05 -23.92
N ILE A 176 -17.47 24.86 -24.51
CA ILE A 176 -16.52 24.56 -25.59
C ILE A 176 -16.85 25.37 -26.86
N ALA A 177 -18.14 25.46 -27.20
CA ALA A 177 -18.56 26.24 -28.34
C ALA A 177 -18.18 27.74 -28.25
N ARG A 178 -18.28 28.30 -27.02
CA ARG A 178 -17.91 29.70 -26.76
C ARG A 178 -16.42 29.92 -26.51
N HIS A 179 -15.74 28.92 -25.97
CA HIS A 179 -14.34 29.00 -25.54
C HIS A 179 -13.54 27.77 -26.01
N PRO A 180 -13.14 27.66 -27.26
CA PRO A 180 -12.48 26.48 -27.85
C PRO A 180 -11.16 26.07 -27.13
N ARG A 181 -10.52 27.00 -26.43
CA ARG A 181 -9.32 26.68 -25.62
C ARG A 181 -9.60 25.68 -24.47
N LEU A 182 -10.85 25.62 -23.97
CA LEU A 182 -11.22 24.62 -22.96
C LEU A 182 -11.08 23.20 -23.50
N SER A 183 -11.51 22.95 -24.76
CA SER A 183 -11.36 21.62 -25.37
C SER A 183 -9.90 21.21 -25.52
N LEU A 184 -9.02 22.14 -25.90
CA LEU A 184 -7.58 21.89 -25.98
C LEU A 184 -7.00 21.54 -24.60
N ASN A 185 -7.45 22.20 -23.55
CA ASN A 185 -7.00 21.92 -22.19
C ASN A 185 -7.48 20.55 -21.71
N VAL A 186 -8.74 20.17 -22.00
CA VAL A 186 -9.26 18.81 -21.74
C VAL A 186 -8.45 17.75 -22.47
N MET A 187 -8.17 17.95 -23.78
CA MET A 187 -7.31 17.04 -24.56
C MET A 187 -5.90 16.92 -23.97
N ARG A 188 -5.31 18.02 -23.48
CA ARG A 188 -4.01 17.99 -22.79
C ARG A 188 -4.05 17.19 -21.50
N ILE A 189 -5.13 17.33 -20.70
CA ILE A 189 -5.36 16.55 -19.49
C ILE A 189 -5.43 15.06 -19.84
N LEU A 190 -6.25 14.69 -20.83
CA LEU A 190 -6.39 13.29 -21.29
C LEU A 190 -5.07 12.72 -21.84
N ALA A 191 -4.36 13.47 -22.68
CA ALA A 191 -3.07 13.05 -23.23
C ALA A 191 -2.02 12.83 -22.10
N ARG A 192 -2.04 13.69 -21.07
CA ARG A 192 -1.17 13.52 -19.88
C ARG A 192 -1.53 12.25 -19.12
N ARG A 193 -2.81 11.98 -18.87
CA ARG A 193 -3.28 10.77 -18.20
C ARG A 193 -2.95 9.51 -18.99
N LEU A 194 -3.15 9.52 -20.32
CA LEU A 194 -2.80 8.39 -21.17
C LEU A 194 -1.29 8.08 -21.10
N ARG A 195 -0.44 9.10 -21.15
CA ARG A 195 1.01 8.92 -20.96
C ARG A 195 1.38 8.39 -19.59
N GLN A 196 0.64 8.78 -18.54
CA GLN A 196 0.87 8.30 -17.17
C GLN A 196 0.44 6.84 -16.99
N THR A 197 -0.65 6.42 -17.62
CA THR A 197 -1.10 5.01 -17.64
C THR A 197 -0.19 4.12 -18.46
N THR A 198 0.31 4.61 -19.60
CA THR A 198 1.26 3.88 -20.47
C THR A 198 2.64 3.74 -19.82
N ARG A 199 3.05 4.74 -19.07
CA ARG A 199 4.23 4.66 -18.19
C ARG A 199 3.82 4.17 -16.84
N ARG A 200 3.43 2.96 -16.60
CA ARG A 200 3.06 2.33 -15.32
C ARG A 200 3.88 2.82 -14.10
N SER A 201 4.12 4.11 -14.02
CA SER A 201 4.70 4.77 -12.86
C SER A 201 3.54 4.99 -11.90
N LEU A 202 3.39 4.11 -10.92
CA LEU A 202 2.65 4.38 -9.70
C LEU A 202 3.29 5.62 -9.07
N LYS A 203 2.83 6.82 -9.49
CA LYS A 203 3.31 8.05 -8.84
C LYS A 203 2.83 7.99 -7.41
N SER A 204 3.77 7.98 -6.49
CA SER A 204 3.50 8.12 -5.06
C SER A 204 2.65 9.35 -4.83
N VAL A 205 1.39 9.15 -4.43
CA VAL A 205 0.59 10.23 -3.89
C VAL A 205 1.19 10.60 -2.55
N LYS A 206 1.89 11.72 -2.51
CA LYS A 206 2.45 12.25 -1.27
C LYS A 206 1.29 12.66 -0.37
N ALA A 207 1.12 12.00 0.76
CA ALA A 207 0.19 12.48 1.78
C ALA A 207 0.63 13.89 2.21
N ARG A 208 -0.29 14.84 2.12
CA ARG A 208 -0.09 16.22 2.59
C ARG A 208 -0.63 16.44 3.98
N THR A 209 -1.58 15.62 4.40
CA THR A 209 -2.26 15.76 5.68
C THR A 209 -2.24 14.44 6.45
N LEU A 210 -1.84 14.51 7.72
CA LEU A 210 -1.73 13.36 8.63
C LEU A 210 -2.59 13.61 9.87
N ALA A 211 -3.45 12.68 10.26
CA ALA A 211 -4.13 12.73 11.56
C ALA A 211 -3.46 11.76 12.53
N LEU A 212 -3.11 12.23 13.71
CA LEU A 212 -2.59 11.42 14.81
C LEU A 212 -3.72 11.22 15.82
N VAL A 213 -4.25 10.01 15.92
CA VAL A 213 -5.41 9.68 16.75
C VAL A 213 -4.99 8.72 17.87
N PRO A 214 -5.06 9.10 19.15
CA PRO A 214 -4.73 8.20 20.24
C PRO A 214 -5.83 7.15 20.43
N LEU A 215 -5.46 5.89 20.60
CA LEU A 215 -6.38 4.79 20.93
C LEU A 215 -6.46 4.55 22.43
N HIS A 216 -5.49 5.03 23.21
CA HIS A 216 -5.45 4.90 24.65
C HIS A 216 -5.36 6.28 25.32
N GLN A 217 -5.99 6.43 26.48
CA GLN A 217 -5.88 7.65 27.28
C GLN A 217 -4.44 7.90 27.72
N GLY A 218 -4.04 9.19 27.83
CA GLY A 218 -2.72 9.57 28.31
C GLY A 218 -1.58 9.35 27.30
N ILE A 219 -1.87 9.10 26.00
CA ILE A 219 -0.86 9.19 24.94
C ILE A 219 -0.58 10.68 24.70
N ASP A 220 0.69 11.08 24.80
CA ASP A 220 1.12 12.45 24.46
C ASP A 220 1.20 12.64 22.94
N VAL A 221 0.03 12.90 22.34
CA VAL A 221 -0.10 13.16 20.90
C VAL A 221 0.68 14.40 20.48
N ALA A 222 0.68 15.42 21.34
CA ALA A 222 1.35 16.70 21.03
C ALA A 222 2.88 16.54 21.02
N GLY A 223 3.43 15.83 22.00
CA GLY A 223 4.84 15.49 22.03
C GLY A 223 5.27 14.59 20.89
N PHE A 224 4.46 13.59 20.55
CA PHE A 224 4.71 12.72 19.39
C PHE A 224 4.66 13.51 18.07
N ALA A 225 3.67 14.41 17.89
CA ALA A 225 3.56 15.27 16.71
C ALA A 225 4.81 16.16 16.54
N ALA A 226 5.31 16.75 17.64
CA ALA A 226 6.51 17.56 17.61
C ALA A 226 7.77 16.76 17.25
N GLN A 227 7.85 15.50 17.70
CA GLN A 227 8.96 14.61 17.33
C GLN A 227 8.89 14.18 15.88
N LEU A 228 7.70 13.82 15.38
CA LEU A 228 7.46 13.49 13.97
C LEU A 228 7.74 14.68 13.06
N GLN A 229 7.34 15.89 13.47
CA GLN A 229 7.66 17.13 12.76
C GLN A 229 9.17 17.30 12.59
N ARG A 230 9.96 17.10 13.66
CA ARG A 230 11.43 17.15 13.57
C ARG A 230 12.01 16.12 12.60
N ALA A 231 11.48 14.90 12.61
CA ALA A 231 11.91 13.86 11.68
C ALA A 231 11.58 14.19 10.22
N LEU A 232 10.41 14.83 9.96
CA LEU A 232 10.00 15.29 8.62
C LEU A 232 10.87 16.47 8.17
N THR A 233 11.17 17.41 9.06
CA THR A 233 12.08 18.53 8.77
C THR A 233 13.49 18.02 8.45
N GLY A 234 13.95 16.95 9.10
CA GLY A 234 15.19 16.26 8.74
C GLY A 234 15.22 15.68 7.31
N LEU A 235 14.06 15.52 6.68
CA LEU A 235 13.91 15.15 5.26
C LEU A 235 13.77 16.40 4.35
N SER A 236 14.07 17.59 4.84
CA SER A 236 13.92 18.89 4.13
C SER A 236 12.48 19.16 3.70
N LEU A 237 11.51 18.82 4.55
CA LEU A 237 10.09 19.11 4.35
C LEU A 237 9.62 20.14 5.38
N THR A 238 8.84 21.11 4.92
CA THR A 238 8.13 22.04 5.80
C THR A 238 6.92 21.35 6.41
N CYS A 239 6.73 21.49 7.73
CA CYS A 239 5.68 20.76 8.44
C CYS A 239 4.98 21.64 9.48
N GLY A 240 3.66 21.81 9.33
CA GLY A 240 2.79 22.48 10.29
C GLY A 240 2.08 21.48 11.22
N VAL A 241 1.96 21.83 12.52
CA VAL A 241 1.21 21.02 13.49
C VAL A 241 -0.02 21.78 13.95
N VAL A 242 -1.17 21.17 13.79
CA VAL A 242 -2.48 21.70 14.17
C VAL A 242 -2.93 21.05 15.48
N ARG A 243 -3.32 21.86 16.43
CA ARG A 243 -3.87 21.44 17.73
C ARG A 243 -5.28 22.00 17.90
N PRO A 244 -6.13 21.38 18.75
CA PRO A 244 -7.41 21.99 19.10
C PRO A 244 -7.16 23.38 19.69
N SER A 245 -7.80 24.40 19.13
CA SER A 245 -7.76 25.76 19.70
C SER A 245 -9.14 26.18 20.17
N ALA A 246 -9.20 26.92 21.27
CA ALA A 246 -10.45 27.45 21.84
C ALA A 246 -11.15 28.48 20.92
N SER A 247 -10.42 29.05 19.95
CA SER A 247 -10.91 30.10 19.03
C SER A 247 -11.27 29.53 17.67
N GLY A 248 -12.20 28.59 17.59
CA GLY A 248 -12.80 28.04 16.37
C GLY A 248 -11.98 28.19 15.09
N ASN A 249 -11.27 27.15 14.70
CA ASN A 249 -10.47 27.17 13.47
C ASN A 249 -11.41 27.31 12.26
N GLN A 250 -11.23 28.38 11.48
CA GLN A 250 -11.99 28.60 10.25
C GLN A 250 -11.39 27.78 9.10
N ALA A 251 -12.20 27.35 8.15
CA ALA A 251 -11.77 26.54 6.99
C ALA A 251 -10.61 27.21 6.21
N ASP A 252 -10.61 28.53 6.14
CA ASP A 252 -9.56 29.33 5.47
C ASP A 252 -8.19 29.16 6.11
N TRP A 253 -8.14 28.99 7.43
CA TRP A 253 -6.90 28.78 8.15
C TRP A 253 -6.25 27.42 7.83
N PHE A 254 -7.06 26.37 7.70
CA PHE A 254 -6.56 25.04 7.30
C PHE A 254 -6.01 25.04 5.88
N TYR A 255 -6.71 25.71 4.97
CA TYR A 255 -6.25 25.87 3.60
C TYR A 255 -4.92 26.64 3.51
N ALA A 256 -4.78 27.73 4.28
CA ALA A 256 -3.54 28.47 4.35
C ALA A 256 -2.38 27.60 4.88
N LEU A 257 -2.63 26.84 5.95
CA LEU A 257 -1.63 25.94 6.52
C LEU A 257 -1.17 24.85 5.53
N GLU A 258 -2.12 24.23 4.84
CA GLU A 258 -1.82 23.20 3.83
C GLU A 258 -1.10 23.77 2.59
N LYS A 259 -1.30 25.05 2.32
CA LYS A 259 -0.63 25.77 1.24
C LYS A 259 0.82 26.14 1.58
N ASP A 260 1.05 26.52 2.83
CA ASP A 260 2.35 27.05 3.29
C ASP A 260 3.31 25.95 3.74
N HIS A 261 2.81 24.69 3.88
CA HIS A 261 3.61 23.54 4.31
C HIS A 261 3.49 22.36 3.35
N ASP A 262 4.56 21.57 3.27
CA ASP A 262 4.55 20.30 2.51
C ASP A 262 3.66 19.26 3.20
N ILE A 263 3.61 19.29 4.54
CA ILE A 263 2.84 18.35 5.37
C ILE A 263 2.17 19.11 6.51
N ALA A 264 0.87 18.83 6.71
CA ALA A 264 0.12 19.26 7.89
C ALA A 264 -0.18 18.05 8.80
N ILE A 265 0.15 18.15 10.08
CA ILE A 265 -0.14 17.14 11.09
C ILE A 265 -1.30 17.65 11.96
N TYR A 266 -2.41 16.92 11.95
CA TYR A 266 -3.54 17.16 12.83
C TYR A 266 -3.40 16.31 14.10
N ALA A 267 -3.11 16.95 15.23
CA ALA A 267 -3.06 16.30 16.53
C ALA A 267 -4.48 16.18 17.07
N ALA A 268 -5.04 14.97 16.99
CA ALA A 268 -6.38 14.69 17.49
C ALA A 268 -6.40 14.55 19.04
N GLY A 269 -7.57 14.66 19.60
CA GLY A 269 -7.86 14.38 21.01
C GLY A 269 -8.44 12.98 21.20
N GLU A 270 -9.38 12.83 22.14
CA GLU A 270 -10.08 11.57 22.36
C GLU A 270 -10.83 11.10 21.10
N PRO A 271 -10.95 9.78 20.86
CA PRO A 271 -11.51 9.24 19.60
C PRO A 271 -12.89 9.78 19.23
N ASP A 272 -13.77 9.97 20.19
CA ASP A 272 -15.16 10.42 19.97
C ASP A 272 -15.33 11.95 19.92
N ALA A 273 -14.24 12.71 20.16
CA ALA A 273 -14.32 14.17 20.16
C ALA A 273 -14.63 14.71 18.75
N PRO A 274 -15.49 15.75 18.62
CA PRO A 274 -15.79 16.37 17.32
C PRO A 274 -14.55 16.82 16.56
N TRP A 275 -13.52 17.27 17.27
CA TRP A 275 -12.21 17.64 16.70
C TRP A 275 -11.51 16.42 16.07
N THR A 276 -11.51 15.28 16.74
CA THR A 276 -10.91 14.05 16.23
C THR A 276 -11.61 13.58 14.96
N GLN A 277 -12.94 13.61 14.94
CA GLN A 277 -13.72 13.28 13.76
C GLN A 277 -13.43 14.25 12.58
N PHE A 278 -13.22 15.53 12.88
CA PHE A 278 -12.76 16.49 11.88
C PHE A 278 -11.36 16.12 11.36
N CYS A 279 -10.38 15.89 12.22
CA CYS A 279 -9.02 15.49 11.84
C CYS A 279 -9.02 14.25 10.91
N ILE A 280 -9.82 13.23 11.27
CA ILE A 280 -9.96 12.01 10.48
C ILE A 280 -10.52 12.31 9.06
N ARG A 281 -11.48 13.23 8.95
CA ARG A 281 -12.06 13.57 7.65
C ARG A 281 -11.12 14.41 6.77
N GLN A 282 -10.27 15.21 7.38
CA GLN A 282 -9.35 16.10 6.65
C GLN A 282 -8.01 15.44 6.29
N ALA A 283 -7.66 14.33 6.91
CA ALA A 283 -6.37 13.71 6.71
C ALA A 283 -6.34 12.77 5.50
N ASP A 284 -5.27 12.83 4.70
CA ASP A 284 -4.95 11.85 3.67
C ASP A 284 -4.57 10.50 4.29
N ARG A 285 -3.90 10.53 5.45
CA ARG A 285 -3.55 9.32 6.23
C ARG A 285 -3.88 9.50 7.69
N VAL A 286 -4.41 8.44 8.28
CA VAL A 286 -4.73 8.40 9.70
C VAL A 286 -3.79 7.42 10.40
N LEU A 287 -3.05 7.91 11.38
CA LEU A 287 -2.16 7.15 12.23
C LEU A 287 -2.84 6.95 13.59
N LEU A 288 -3.18 5.70 13.90
CA LEU A 288 -3.76 5.32 15.17
C LEU A 288 -2.63 4.98 16.15
N LEU A 289 -2.51 5.75 17.22
CA LEU A 289 -1.44 5.61 18.20
C LEU A 289 -1.88 4.66 19.31
N ALA A 290 -1.21 3.53 19.44
CA ALA A 290 -1.44 2.53 20.50
C ALA A 290 -0.20 2.37 21.38
N ARG A 291 -0.37 1.90 22.61
CA ARG A 291 0.74 1.52 23.50
C ARG A 291 1.15 0.07 23.28
N ASP A 292 2.44 -0.18 23.37
CA ASP A 292 3.02 -1.52 23.31
C ASP A 292 2.44 -2.41 24.43
N GLY A 293 1.89 -3.56 24.04
CA GLY A 293 1.33 -4.56 24.95
C GLY A 293 -0.08 -4.28 25.52
N GLU A 294 -0.68 -3.12 25.25
CA GLU A 294 -2.08 -2.84 25.59
C GLU A 294 -3.02 -3.33 24.48
N ALA A 295 -4.22 -3.83 24.86
CA ALA A 295 -5.21 -4.26 23.86
C ALA A 295 -5.71 -3.06 23.04
N VAL A 296 -5.71 -3.17 21.73
CA VAL A 296 -6.24 -2.11 20.86
C VAL A 296 -7.76 -2.10 20.96
N PRO A 297 -8.38 -0.99 21.40
CA PRO A 297 -9.82 -0.86 21.41
C PRO A 297 -10.39 -0.86 19.98
N SER A 298 -11.69 -1.07 19.86
CA SER A 298 -12.38 -0.97 18.56
C SER A 298 -12.03 0.34 17.86
N SER A 299 -11.70 0.23 16.58
CA SER A 299 -11.29 1.39 15.81
C SER A 299 -12.48 2.33 15.56
N PRO A 300 -12.29 3.67 15.58
CA PRO A 300 -13.32 4.61 15.14
C PRO A 300 -13.75 4.39 13.68
N PHE A 301 -13.04 3.53 12.93
CA PHE A 301 -13.40 3.11 11.56
C PHE A 301 -14.30 1.88 11.52
N ASP A 302 -14.48 1.14 12.63
CA ASP A 302 -15.33 -0.05 12.68
C ASP A 302 -16.83 0.30 12.69
N THR A 303 -17.19 1.53 13.06
CA THR A 303 -18.57 2.04 13.17
C THR A 303 -19.00 2.90 11.98
N ALA A 304 -18.34 2.79 10.82
CA ALA A 304 -18.72 3.55 9.64
C ALA A 304 -20.19 3.22 9.24
N PRO A 305 -21.06 4.23 9.03
CA PRO A 305 -22.43 4.00 8.55
C PRO A 305 -22.44 3.18 7.25
N GLU A 306 -23.46 2.32 7.09
CA GLU A 306 -23.66 1.58 5.84
C GLU A 306 -23.65 2.54 4.64
N GLY A 307 -22.80 2.23 3.63
CA GLY A 307 -22.63 3.04 2.43
C GLY A 307 -21.36 3.90 2.39
N ARG A 308 -20.55 3.94 3.45
CA ARG A 308 -19.18 4.47 3.37
C ARG A 308 -18.23 3.35 2.92
N VAL A 309 -17.66 3.50 1.75
CA VAL A 309 -16.53 2.64 1.32
C VAL A 309 -15.40 2.80 2.34
N LYS A 310 -14.75 1.68 2.71
CA LYS A 310 -13.59 1.69 3.61
C LYS A 310 -12.59 2.70 3.05
N ARG A 311 -12.50 3.84 3.71
CA ARG A 311 -11.46 4.85 3.47
C ARG A 311 -10.11 4.14 3.56
N GLN A 312 -9.06 4.70 2.97
CA GLN A 312 -7.70 4.14 3.09
C GLN A 312 -7.50 3.62 4.51
N MET A 313 -7.19 2.32 4.60
CA MET A 313 -7.05 1.65 5.89
C MET A 313 -6.09 2.47 6.77
N PRO A 314 -6.45 2.76 8.03
CA PRO A 314 -5.55 3.49 8.92
C PRO A 314 -4.26 2.70 9.14
N GLU A 315 -3.22 3.40 9.53
CA GLU A 315 -1.95 2.79 9.91
C GLU A 315 -1.87 2.74 11.44
N LEU A 316 -1.44 1.61 11.98
CA LEU A 316 -1.28 1.44 13.43
C LEU A 316 0.15 1.78 13.82
N VAL A 317 0.32 2.74 14.73
CA VAL A 317 1.62 3.12 15.29
C VAL A 317 1.66 2.67 16.74
N ILE A 318 2.47 1.66 17.04
CA ILE A 318 2.66 1.09 18.35
C ILE A 318 3.83 1.81 19.03
N LEU A 319 3.50 2.61 20.04
CA LEU A 319 4.46 3.44 20.78
C LEU A 319 5.12 2.59 21.86
N ARG A 320 6.44 2.46 21.77
CA ARG A 320 7.27 1.67 22.69
C ARG A 320 8.03 2.58 23.64
N THR A 321 8.17 2.16 24.87
CA THR A 321 8.91 2.89 25.93
C THR A 321 10.34 2.38 26.10
N SER A 322 10.68 1.23 25.52
CA SER A 322 12.00 0.60 25.69
C SER A 322 12.46 -0.13 24.43
N SER A 323 13.74 -0.46 24.39
CA SER A 323 14.36 -1.32 23.37
C SER A 323 14.01 -2.82 23.51
N SER A 324 13.17 -3.20 24.46
CA SER A 324 12.68 -4.58 24.62
C SER A 324 12.03 -5.09 23.32
N PRO A 325 12.01 -6.41 23.08
CA PRO A 325 11.33 -6.96 21.92
C PRO A 325 9.90 -6.44 21.81
N PRO A 326 9.43 -6.07 20.62
CA PRO A 326 8.07 -5.56 20.45
C PRO A 326 7.05 -6.60 20.95
N ARG A 327 6.04 -6.12 21.65
CA ARG A 327 4.85 -6.90 21.97
C ARG A 327 3.70 -6.36 21.16
N TYR A 328 3.16 -7.16 20.29
CA TYR A 328 2.01 -6.75 19.52
C TYR A 328 0.79 -6.66 20.45
N PRO A 329 -0.01 -5.60 20.36
CA PRO A 329 -1.24 -5.48 21.14
C PRO A 329 -2.15 -6.68 20.89
N ALA A 330 -2.81 -7.18 21.95
CA ALA A 330 -3.81 -8.22 21.79
C ALA A 330 -4.95 -7.69 20.91
N MET A 331 -5.11 -8.28 19.73
CA MET A 331 -6.16 -7.93 18.77
C MET A 331 -6.89 -9.19 18.32
N PRO A 332 -8.20 -9.12 18.09
CA PRO A 332 -8.89 -10.20 17.38
C PRO A 332 -8.24 -10.38 15.99
N GLU A 333 -8.02 -11.61 15.53
CA GLU A 333 -7.38 -11.89 14.25
C GLU A 333 -8.02 -11.16 13.06
N ARG A 334 -9.34 -10.96 13.11
CA ARG A 334 -10.09 -10.19 12.08
C ARG A 334 -9.74 -8.71 12.05
N SER A 335 -9.30 -8.14 13.16
CA SER A 335 -8.97 -6.70 13.26
C SER A 335 -7.55 -6.41 12.75
N VAL A 336 -6.65 -7.38 12.70
CA VAL A 336 -5.27 -7.19 12.19
C VAL A 336 -5.29 -6.73 10.73
N ASN A 337 -6.19 -7.27 9.92
CA ASN A 337 -6.35 -6.90 8.51
C ASN A 337 -7.07 -5.54 8.31
N ALA A 338 -7.50 -4.89 9.39
CA ALA A 338 -8.12 -3.56 9.32
C ALA A 338 -7.11 -2.42 9.16
N TYR A 339 -5.81 -2.70 9.22
CA TYR A 339 -4.74 -1.71 9.11
C TYR A 339 -3.93 -1.90 7.84
N ALA A 340 -3.58 -0.78 7.19
CA ALA A 340 -2.72 -0.79 6.00
C ALA A 340 -1.30 -1.26 6.33
N LEU A 341 -0.72 -0.73 7.40
CA LEU A 341 0.60 -1.06 7.92
C LEU A 341 0.63 -0.96 9.44
N HIS A 342 1.60 -1.64 10.04
CA HIS A 342 1.93 -1.56 11.46
C HIS A 342 3.33 -0.99 11.62
N HIS A 343 3.50 -0.03 12.53
CA HIS A 343 4.77 0.64 12.80
C HIS A 343 5.10 0.52 14.28
N PHE A 344 6.23 -0.07 14.60
CA PHE A 344 6.79 0.00 15.94
C PHE A 344 7.70 1.20 16.07
N VAL A 345 7.36 2.13 16.92
CA VAL A 345 8.09 3.38 17.10
C VAL A 345 8.46 3.58 18.56
N CYS A 346 9.75 3.65 18.84
CA CYS A 346 10.26 4.13 20.10
C CYS A 346 10.56 5.63 19.94
N PRO A 347 9.78 6.55 20.54
CA PRO A 347 9.97 7.99 20.34
C PRO A 347 11.37 8.49 20.75
N GLN A 348 12.05 7.77 21.65
CA GLN A 348 13.41 8.07 22.08
C GLN A 348 14.48 7.62 21.07
N THR A 349 14.09 6.83 20.06
CA THR A 349 14.99 6.32 19.02
C THR A 349 14.83 7.13 17.73
N PRO A 350 15.74 8.04 17.39
CA PRO A 350 15.62 8.89 16.19
C PRO A 350 15.45 8.08 14.88
N GLY A 351 16.05 6.91 14.80
CA GLY A 351 15.95 6.02 13.64
C GLY A 351 14.54 5.49 13.37
N ASP A 352 13.72 5.25 14.42
CA ASP A 352 12.35 4.78 14.27
C ASP A 352 11.43 5.89 13.76
N LEU A 353 11.60 7.12 14.26
CA LEU A 353 10.87 8.28 13.75
C LEU A 353 11.28 8.65 12.33
N ALA A 354 12.58 8.57 12.00
CA ALA A 354 13.07 8.78 10.64
C ALA A 354 12.50 7.75 9.66
N ARG A 355 12.40 6.47 10.06
CA ARG A 355 11.74 5.43 9.28
C ARG A 355 10.27 5.76 9.05
N LEU A 356 9.52 6.12 10.11
CA LEU A 356 8.11 6.51 9.98
C LEU A 356 7.97 7.72 9.04
N ALA A 357 8.80 8.74 9.18
CA ALA A 357 8.79 9.92 8.30
C ALA A 357 9.01 9.53 6.83
N ARG A 358 9.98 8.63 6.51
CA ARG A 358 10.18 8.12 5.15
C ARG A 358 8.96 7.35 4.65
N GLN A 359 8.35 6.50 5.48
CA GLN A 359 7.13 5.75 5.15
C GLN A 359 5.96 6.67 4.77
N LEU A 360 5.80 7.77 5.48
CA LEU A 360 4.70 8.73 5.28
C LEU A 360 4.91 9.60 4.04
N THR A 361 6.16 9.84 3.65
CA THR A 361 6.52 10.80 2.59
C THR A 361 6.85 10.17 1.25
N GLY A 362 6.69 8.84 1.12
CA GLY A 362 7.04 8.14 -0.11
C GLY A 362 8.56 8.06 -0.36
N ARG A 363 9.36 8.07 0.71
CA ARG A 363 10.82 7.96 0.68
C ARG A 363 11.35 6.69 1.37
N ALA A 364 10.44 5.79 1.75
CA ALA A 364 10.80 4.53 2.40
C ALA A 364 11.46 3.57 1.41
N VAL A 365 12.58 2.98 1.79
CA VAL A 365 13.29 2.02 0.95
C VAL A 365 12.73 0.62 1.17
N GLY A 366 12.13 0.04 0.12
CA GLY A 366 11.68 -1.34 0.09
C GLY A 366 12.78 -2.27 -0.41
N LEU A 367 13.07 -3.36 0.33
CA LEU A 367 13.98 -4.41 -0.09
C LEU A 367 13.19 -5.65 -0.48
N VAL A 368 13.39 -6.16 -1.70
CA VAL A 368 12.74 -7.37 -2.20
C VAL A 368 13.79 -8.41 -2.59
N LEU A 369 13.71 -9.59 -1.96
CA LEU A 369 14.65 -10.69 -2.16
C LEU A 369 13.96 -11.85 -2.90
N ALA A 370 14.45 -12.18 -4.10
CA ALA A 370 13.90 -13.27 -4.90
C ALA A 370 14.21 -14.65 -4.30
N GLY A 371 13.38 -15.63 -4.62
CA GLY A 371 13.69 -17.03 -4.32
C GLY A 371 14.82 -17.56 -5.20
N GLY A 372 15.57 -18.54 -4.67
CA GLY A 372 16.70 -19.13 -5.41
C GLY A 372 17.37 -20.32 -4.72
N GLY A 373 16.76 -20.91 -3.71
CA GLY A 373 17.37 -22.00 -2.93
C GLY A 373 18.73 -21.59 -2.38
N ALA A 374 19.77 -22.42 -2.56
CA ALA A 374 21.12 -22.11 -2.08
C ALA A 374 21.77 -20.87 -2.73
N ARG A 375 21.34 -20.46 -3.93
CA ARG A 375 21.76 -19.19 -4.53
C ARG A 375 21.34 -17.99 -3.68
N GLY A 376 20.23 -18.13 -2.91
CA GLY A 376 19.73 -17.11 -2.00
C GLY A 376 20.70 -16.71 -0.90
N PHE A 377 21.72 -17.51 -0.59
CA PHE A 377 22.74 -17.09 0.38
C PHE A 377 23.52 -15.84 -0.07
N ALA A 378 23.54 -15.54 -1.37
CA ALA A 378 24.11 -14.29 -1.89
C ALA A 378 23.40 -13.04 -1.34
N HIS A 379 22.11 -13.15 -0.99
CA HIS A 379 21.37 -12.05 -0.34
C HIS A 379 22.02 -11.58 0.96
N ILE A 380 22.67 -12.49 1.72
CA ILE A 380 23.36 -12.14 2.97
C ILE A 380 24.47 -11.13 2.70
N GLY A 381 25.28 -11.43 1.67
CA GLY A 381 26.37 -10.53 1.25
C GLY A 381 25.84 -9.20 0.69
N VAL A 382 24.80 -9.26 -0.14
CA VAL A 382 24.18 -8.06 -0.71
C VAL A 382 23.60 -7.16 0.39
N VAL A 383 22.86 -7.74 1.36
CA VAL A 383 22.28 -6.98 2.49
C VAL A 383 23.38 -6.31 3.31
N ARG A 384 24.49 -7.02 3.57
CA ARG A 384 25.66 -6.45 4.26
C ARG A 384 26.25 -5.26 3.51
N ALA A 385 26.51 -5.39 2.21
CA ALA A 385 27.05 -4.29 1.39
C ALA A 385 26.13 -3.06 1.37
N LEU A 386 24.81 -3.26 1.23
CA LEU A 386 23.82 -2.18 1.25
C LEU A 386 23.77 -1.47 2.61
N ARG A 387 23.85 -2.22 3.73
CA ARG A 387 23.90 -1.64 5.09
C ARG A 387 25.19 -0.86 5.33
N GLU A 388 26.33 -1.38 4.92
CA GLU A 388 27.63 -0.69 5.00
C GLU A 388 27.63 0.60 4.19
N ALA A 389 26.91 0.63 3.06
CA ALA A 389 26.68 1.83 2.25
C ALA A 389 25.61 2.80 2.83
N GLY A 390 25.04 2.48 4.01
CA GLY A 390 24.07 3.34 4.70
C GLY A 390 22.65 3.28 4.13
N VAL A 391 22.29 2.28 3.33
CA VAL A 391 20.93 2.12 2.80
C VAL A 391 19.97 1.74 3.92
N PRO A 392 18.97 2.55 4.24
CA PRO A 392 17.97 2.18 5.22
C PRO A 392 16.97 1.19 4.61
N PHE A 393 16.66 0.13 5.33
CA PHE A 393 15.54 -0.75 4.97
C PHE A 393 14.32 -0.39 5.82
N ASP A 394 13.25 0.02 5.15
CA ASP A 394 12.01 0.46 5.80
C ASP A 394 10.87 -0.54 5.65
N MET A 395 10.91 -1.35 4.59
CA MET A 395 10.03 -2.49 4.32
C MET A 395 10.84 -3.59 3.67
N VAL A 396 10.49 -4.84 3.93
CA VAL A 396 11.19 -5.98 3.33
C VAL A 396 10.22 -7.05 2.86
N ALA A 397 10.58 -7.73 1.78
CA ALA A 397 9.77 -8.81 1.23
C ALA A 397 10.62 -9.87 0.53
N GLY A 398 10.03 -11.04 0.30
CA GLY A 398 10.71 -12.05 -0.48
C GLY A 398 9.87 -13.27 -0.79
N ALA A 399 10.47 -14.19 -1.56
CA ALA A 399 9.92 -15.50 -1.88
C ALA A 399 10.93 -16.58 -1.52
N SER A 400 10.47 -17.74 -1.09
CA SER A 400 11.32 -18.90 -0.81
C SER A 400 12.51 -18.57 0.11
N MET A 401 13.74 -18.85 -0.28
CA MET A 401 14.94 -18.48 0.50
C MET A 401 15.02 -16.96 0.74
N GLY A 402 14.63 -16.15 -0.25
CA GLY A 402 14.55 -14.70 -0.07
C GLY A 402 13.56 -14.29 1.01
N ALA A 403 12.47 -15.01 1.21
CA ALA A 403 11.51 -14.75 2.29
C ALA A 403 12.14 -15.00 3.68
N ILE A 404 12.91 -16.07 3.83
CA ILE A 404 13.61 -16.36 5.10
C ILE A 404 14.60 -15.23 5.43
N LEU A 405 15.40 -14.81 4.46
CA LEU A 405 16.40 -13.75 4.67
C LEU A 405 15.75 -12.38 4.88
N ALA A 406 14.67 -12.09 4.15
CA ALA A 406 13.87 -10.89 4.39
C ALA A 406 13.27 -10.88 5.83
N ALA A 407 12.81 -12.02 6.33
CA ALA A 407 12.33 -12.15 7.71
C ALA A 407 13.44 -11.91 8.74
N CYS A 408 14.68 -12.37 8.48
CA CYS A 408 15.82 -12.08 9.33
C CYS A 408 16.10 -10.56 9.41
N VAL A 409 16.05 -9.88 8.26
CA VAL A 409 16.21 -8.42 8.18
C VAL A 409 15.07 -7.72 8.90
N ALA A 410 13.81 -8.17 8.68
CA ALA A 410 12.63 -7.59 9.32
C ALA A 410 12.65 -7.70 10.84
N ARG A 411 13.19 -8.81 11.36
CA ARG A 411 13.38 -9.01 12.80
C ARG A 411 14.40 -8.06 13.40
N GLY A 412 15.28 -7.50 12.57
CA GLY A 412 16.33 -6.58 12.98
C GLY A 412 17.63 -7.27 13.41
N TRP A 413 17.88 -8.50 12.94
CA TRP A 413 19.15 -9.17 13.21
C TRP A 413 20.31 -8.45 12.52
N SER A 414 21.44 -8.41 13.20
CA SER A 414 22.70 -7.94 12.65
C SER A 414 23.21 -8.88 11.54
N ASP A 415 24.13 -8.41 10.70
CA ASP A 415 24.71 -9.22 9.63
C ASP A 415 25.43 -10.46 10.18
N ALA A 416 26.12 -10.31 11.33
CA ALA A 416 26.76 -11.42 12.02
C ALA A 416 25.75 -12.45 12.53
N GLU A 417 24.62 -12.02 13.10
CA GLU A 417 23.55 -12.91 13.54
C GLU A 417 22.89 -13.63 12.37
N ILE A 418 22.59 -12.92 11.28
CA ILE A 418 22.03 -13.53 10.06
C ILE A 418 22.97 -14.60 9.55
N HIS A 419 24.27 -14.28 9.41
CA HIS A 419 25.26 -15.21 8.92
C HIS A 419 25.37 -16.46 9.81
N ALA A 420 25.50 -16.28 11.12
CA ALA A 420 25.63 -17.40 12.08
C ALA A 420 24.40 -18.30 12.08
N ARG A 421 23.20 -17.71 12.15
CA ARG A 421 21.94 -18.47 12.19
C ARG A 421 21.64 -19.20 10.90
N MET A 422 21.90 -18.57 9.75
CA MET A 422 21.70 -19.23 8.46
C MET A 422 22.71 -20.36 8.22
N ARG A 423 23.95 -20.19 8.67
CA ARG A 423 24.95 -21.26 8.63
C ARG A 423 24.52 -22.45 9.50
N GLN A 424 24.10 -22.20 10.73
CA GLN A 424 23.53 -23.22 11.63
C GLN A 424 22.32 -23.92 10.98
N ALA A 425 21.37 -23.16 10.45
CA ALA A 425 20.12 -23.65 9.91
C ALA A 425 20.31 -24.55 8.68
N PHE A 426 21.18 -24.18 7.76
CA PHE A 426 21.26 -24.86 6.45
C PHE A 426 22.51 -25.71 6.25
N ILE A 427 23.62 -25.42 6.96
CA ILE A 427 24.88 -26.16 6.80
C ILE A 427 25.04 -27.20 7.88
N GLU A 428 24.79 -26.82 9.15
CA GLU A 428 25.04 -27.70 10.30
C GLU A 428 23.86 -28.65 10.55
N SER A 429 22.61 -28.14 10.51
CA SER A 429 21.42 -28.93 10.82
C SER A 429 20.91 -29.82 9.67
N ASN A 430 21.30 -29.55 8.42
CA ASN A 430 20.86 -30.24 7.21
C ASN A 430 19.33 -30.50 7.19
N PRO A 431 18.50 -29.45 7.01
CA PRO A 431 17.04 -29.55 7.17
C PRO A 431 16.35 -30.39 6.07
N LEU A 432 17.05 -30.70 4.97
CA LEU A 432 16.58 -31.53 3.88
C LEU A 432 17.16 -32.95 3.97
N SER A 433 16.99 -33.61 5.12
CA SER A 433 17.48 -34.98 5.34
C SER A 433 16.42 -35.94 5.87
N ASP A 434 15.16 -35.51 6.02
CA ASP A 434 14.01 -36.30 6.45
C ASP A 434 13.27 -36.97 5.27
N TYR A 435 13.98 -37.87 4.56
CA TYR A 435 13.42 -38.58 3.41
C TYR A 435 12.16 -39.37 3.76
N THR A 436 11.23 -39.47 2.78
CA THR A 436 10.00 -40.27 2.89
C THR A 436 9.67 -40.95 1.57
N LEU A 437 8.68 -41.84 1.58
CA LEU A 437 8.16 -42.39 0.33
C LEU A 437 7.59 -41.27 -0.52
N PRO A 438 7.97 -41.12 -1.78
CA PRO A 438 7.67 -39.94 -2.59
C PRO A 438 6.23 -39.94 -3.15
N LEU A 439 5.23 -40.11 -2.27
CA LEU A 439 3.81 -40.04 -2.68
C LEU A 439 3.34 -38.60 -2.88
N VAL A 440 3.81 -37.66 -2.01
CA VAL A 440 3.49 -36.23 -2.08
C VAL A 440 4.75 -35.41 -2.28
N SER A 441 5.84 -35.81 -1.61
CA SER A 441 7.10 -35.11 -1.61
C SER A 441 8.26 -36.03 -1.27
N LEU A 442 9.48 -35.61 -1.60
CA LEU A 442 10.70 -36.37 -1.34
C LEU A 442 11.12 -36.33 0.14
N PHE A 443 10.81 -35.21 0.84
CA PHE A 443 11.09 -35.01 2.26
C PHE A 443 9.79 -34.86 3.04
N ARG A 444 9.78 -35.25 4.31
CA ARG A 444 8.64 -35.04 5.23
C ARG A 444 8.41 -33.58 5.54
N GLY A 445 9.45 -32.76 5.51
CA GLY A 445 9.43 -31.34 5.80
C GLY A 445 9.32 -31.00 7.29
N GLN A 446 9.38 -31.99 8.19
CA GLN A 446 9.33 -31.78 9.63
C GLN A 446 10.58 -31.06 10.12
N LYS A 447 11.77 -31.41 9.59
CA LYS A 447 13.02 -30.73 9.94
C LYS A 447 13.03 -29.26 9.50
N VAL A 448 12.49 -28.95 8.34
CA VAL A 448 12.34 -27.55 7.89
C VAL A 448 11.40 -26.79 8.80
N SER A 449 10.26 -27.39 9.18
CA SER A 449 9.31 -26.75 10.11
C SER A 449 9.95 -26.53 11.49
N ALA A 450 10.65 -27.53 12.04
CA ALA A 450 11.33 -27.41 13.33
C ALA A 450 12.43 -26.34 13.29
N MET A 451 13.23 -26.27 12.24
CA MET A 451 14.25 -25.25 12.04
C MET A 451 13.62 -23.83 12.03
N LEU A 452 12.52 -23.64 11.28
CA LEU A 452 11.85 -22.34 11.24
C LEU A 452 11.23 -21.97 12.60
N GLN A 453 10.67 -22.95 13.31
CA GLN A 453 10.15 -22.74 14.68
C GLN A 453 11.28 -22.42 15.67
N GLU A 454 12.42 -23.08 15.57
CA GLU A 454 13.59 -22.81 16.44
C GLU A 454 14.08 -21.37 16.30
N HIS A 455 14.16 -20.86 15.06
CA HIS A 455 14.69 -19.52 14.80
C HIS A 455 13.67 -18.39 14.99
N PHE A 456 12.40 -18.62 14.67
CA PHE A 456 11.37 -17.57 14.69
C PHE A 456 10.33 -17.73 15.80
N GLY A 457 10.23 -18.90 16.43
CA GLY A 457 9.24 -19.18 17.47
C GLY A 457 7.80 -18.96 16.98
N ASP A 458 6.95 -18.53 17.87
CA ASP A 458 5.54 -18.19 17.60
C ASP A 458 5.35 -16.73 17.15
N LEU A 459 6.45 -16.06 16.76
CA LEU A 459 6.43 -14.68 16.31
C LEU A 459 5.45 -14.52 15.13
N ARG A 460 4.64 -13.49 15.18
CA ARG A 460 3.72 -13.14 14.11
C ARG A 460 4.38 -12.16 13.13
N ILE A 461 3.92 -12.13 11.88
CA ILE A 461 4.45 -11.22 10.84
C ILE A 461 4.30 -9.76 11.29
N GLU A 462 3.17 -9.42 11.87
CA GLU A 462 2.84 -8.07 12.34
C GLU A 462 3.66 -7.62 13.56
N GLU A 463 4.37 -8.54 14.23
CA GLU A 463 5.27 -8.26 15.36
C GLU A 463 6.72 -7.99 14.93
N LEU A 464 6.99 -8.10 13.63
CA LEU A 464 8.32 -7.80 13.10
C LEU A 464 8.63 -6.30 13.19
N ARG A 465 9.89 -5.99 13.44
CA ARG A 465 10.36 -4.59 13.57
C ARG A 465 10.12 -3.77 12.31
N LEU A 466 10.29 -4.39 11.14
CA LEU A 466 9.98 -3.76 9.85
C LEU A 466 8.72 -4.40 9.26
N PRO A 467 7.88 -3.64 8.56
CA PRO A 467 6.82 -4.21 7.74
C PRO A 467 7.38 -5.25 6.78
N PHE A 468 6.76 -6.42 6.80
CA PHE A 468 7.22 -7.60 6.06
C PHE A 468 6.05 -8.26 5.34
N PHE A 469 6.33 -8.83 4.18
CA PHE A 469 5.47 -9.83 3.57
C PHE A 469 6.29 -10.87 2.82
N CYS A 470 5.74 -12.06 2.65
CA CYS A 470 6.28 -13.06 1.74
C CYS A 470 5.20 -13.67 0.87
N THR A 471 5.61 -14.32 -0.21
CA THR A 471 4.70 -14.94 -1.17
C THR A 471 4.73 -16.45 -1.08
N SER A 472 3.56 -17.07 -1.22
CA SER A 472 3.39 -18.47 -1.59
C SER A 472 2.45 -18.57 -2.79
N SER A 473 2.35 -19.74 -3.40
CA SER A 473 1.46 -20.00 -4.53
C SER A 473 0.26 -20.81 -4.08
N ASP A 474 -0.93 -20.24 -4.22
CA ASP A 474 -2.20 -20.91 -3.89
C ASP A 474 -2.67 -21.73 -5.10
N LEU A 475 -2.46 -23.04 -5.03
CA LEU A 475 -2.86 -23.98 -6.09
C LEU A 475 -4.38 -24.17 -6.16
N THR A 476 -5.10 -23.89 -5.08
CA THR A 476 -6.57 -24.03 -5.04
C THR A 476 -7.24 -22.96 -5.91
N HIS A 477 -6.71 -21.74 -5.90
CA HIS A 477 -7.30 -20.62 -6.64
C HIS A 477 -6.44 -20.15 -7.83
N GLY A 478 -5.27 -20.75 -8.06
CA GLY A 478 -4.40 -20.41 -9.18
C GLY A 478 -3.78 -19.01 -9.10
N ARG A 479 -3.49 -18.50 -7.90
CA ARG A 479 -2.96 -17.14 -7.68
C ARG A 479 -1.86 -17.10 -6.64
N ALA A 480 -1.05 -16.03 -6.68
CA ALA A 480 -0.09 -15.75 -5.62
C ALA A 480 -0.84 -15.39 -4.32
N ASN A 481 -0.41 -15.98 -3.20
CA ASN A 481 -0.90 -15.66 -1.87
C ASN A 481 0.13 -14.80 -1.14
N ILE A 482 -0.29 -13.64 -0.64
CA ILE A 482 0.58 -12.68 0.05
C ILE A 482 0.38 -12.80 1.55
N HIS A 483 1.39 -13.30 2.26
CA HIS A 483 1.37 -13.41 3.72
C HIS A 483 1.85 -12.09 4.33
N ARG A 484 0.93 -11.35 4.96
CA ARG A 484 1.20 -10.06 5.63
C ARG A 484 0.90 -10.11 7.12
N THR A 485 0.24 -11.13 7.58
CA THR A 485 -0.21 -11.33 8.95
C THR A 485 -0.16 -12.81 9.30
N GLY A 486 -0.23 -13.13 10.59
CA GLY A 486 -0.24 -14.51 11.05
C GLY A 486 1.13 -15.03 11.46
N THR A 487 1.21 -16.30 11.80
CA THR A 487 2.43 -16.94 12.32
C THR A 487 3.53 -16.98 11.29
N LEU A 488 4.65 -16.31 11.58
CA LEU A 488 5.75 -16.11 10.62
C LEU A 488 6.33 -17.42 10.10
N TRP A 489 6.66 -18.39 10.99
CA TRP A 489 7.25 -19.64 10.52
C TRP A 489 6.33 -20.43 9.60
N ARG A 490 5.00 -20.34 9.76
CA ARG A 490 4.04 -21.01 8.87
C ARG A 490 4.04 -20.37 7.48
N ALA A 491 4.04 -19.03 7.42
CA ALA A 491 4.13 -18.29 6.17
C ALA A 491 5.44 -18.60 5.43
N LEU A 492 6.58 -18.60 6.14
CA LEU A 492 7.88 -18.98 5.57
C LEU A 492 7.88 -20.44 5.10
N ARG A 493 7.28 -21.37 5.88
CA ARG A 493 7.17 -22.78 5.50
C ARG A 493 6.34 -22.99 4.23
N ALA A 494 5.26 -22.21 4.06
CA ALA A 494 4.50 -22.19 2.81
C ALA A 494 5.33 -21.64 1.64
N SER A 495 6.05 -20.56 1.88
CA SER A 495 6.89 -19.90 0.88
C SER A 495 8.05 -20.76 0.36
N VAL A 496 8.54 -21.74 1.14
CA VAL A 496 9.62 -22.66 0.76
C VAL A 496 9.13 -24.07 0.38
N ALA A 497 7.83 -24.29 0.27
CA ALA A 497 7.24 -25.60 -0.04
C ALA A 497 7.38 -25.96 -1.52
N ILE A 498 8.62 -26.19 -1.98
CA ILE A 498 8.90 -26.55 -3.38
C ILE A 498 8.15 -27.83 -3.76
N PRO A 499 7.28 -27.80 -4.80
CA PRO A 499 6.52 -28.96 -5.25
C PRO A 499 7.41 -30.17 -5.54
N GLY A 500 6.99 -31.35 -5.06
CA GLY A 500 7.74 -32.59 -5.17
C GLY A 500 8.93 -32.73 -4.20
N LEU A 501 9.46 -31.63 -3.67
CA LEU A 501 10.57 -31.64 -2.71
C LEU A 501 10.05 -31.64 -1.27
N LEU A 502 9.19 -30.70 -0.95
CA LEU A 502 8.55 -30.53 0.36
C LEU A 502 7.02 -30.64 0.23
N PRO A 503 6.33 -31.17 1.26
CA PRO A 503 4.88 -31.23 1.22
C PRO A 503 4.29 -29.81 1.25
N PRO A 504 3.16 -29.57 0.57
CA PRO A 504 2.45 -28.31 0.60
C PRO A 504 1.98 -27.98 2.01
N MET A 505 1.79 -26.70 2.29
CA MET A 505 1.07 -26.24 3.49
C MET A 505 -0.41 -26.13 3.18
N VAL A 506 -1.24 -26.59 4.11
CA VAL A 506 -2.70 -26.42 4.01
C VAL A 506 -3.15 -25.42 5.05
N GLU A 507 -3.80 -24.35 4.59
CA GLU A 507 -4.34 -23.27 5.43
C GLU A 507 -5.69 -22.84 4.87
N ASP A 508 -6.71 -22.77 5.71
CA ASP A 508 -8.09 -22.43 5.32
C ASP A 508 -8.59 -23.19 4.08
N ARG A 509 -8.32 -24.50 4.00
CA ARG A 509 -8.61 -25.38 2.85
C ARG A 509 -7.88 -25.01 1.54
N ARG A 510 -6.89 -24.14 1.60
CA ARG A 510 -6.04 -23.76 0.47
C ARG A 510 -4.76 -24.59 0.49
N VAL A 511 -4.32 -25.03 -0.67
CA VAL A 511 -3.07 -25.75 -0.87
C VAL A 511 -2.00 -24.75 -1.28
N LEU A 512 -1.06 -24.47 -0.37
CA LEU A 512 -0.01 -23.46 -0.55
C LEU A 512 1.33 -24.16 -0.81
N VAL A 513 2.00 -23.71 -1.87
CA VAL A 513 3.34 -24.17 -2.27
C VAL A 513 4.29 -22.98 -2.43
N ASP A 514 5.56 -23.26 -2.78
CA ASP A 514 6.62 -22.27 -2.93
C ASP A 514 6.18 -21.05 -3.77
N GLY A 515 6.52 -19.87 -3.28
CA GLY A 515 6.20 -18.60 -3.94
C GLY A 515 6.82 -18.47 -5.32
N GLY A 516 7.94 -19.15 -5.57
CA GLY A 516 8.63 -19.17 -6.85
C GLY A 516 7.78 -19.64 -8.04
N LEU A 517 6.69 -20.37 -7.78
CA LEU A 517 5.83 -20.87 -8.84
C LEU A 517 4.99 -19.76 -9.50
N MET A 518 4.46 -18.80 -8.73
CA MET A 518 3.59 -17.75 -9.25
C MET A 518 4.18 -16.34 -9.13
N ASN A 519 4.89 -16.02 -8.04
CA ASN A 519 5.56 -14.74 -7.87
C ASN A 519 6.86 -14.90 -7.09
N ASN A 520 7.94 -15.22 -7.82
CA ASN A 520 9.27 -15.40 -7.24
C ASN A 520 9.97 -14.11 -6.85
N PHE A 521 9.53 -12.99 -7.39
CA PHE A 521 10.16 -11.68 -7.18
C PHE A 521 9.10 -10.60 -6.99
N PRO A 522 8.51 -10.49 -5.76
CA PRO A 522 7.30 -9.71 -5.51
C PRO A 522 7.53 -8.19 -5.44
N VAL A 523 8.29 -7.64 -6.39
CA VAL A 523 8.50 -6.19 -6.54
C VAL A 523 7.20 -5.48 -6.92
N ASP A 524 6.36 -6.12 -7.74
CA ASP A 524 5.03 -5.62 -8.10
C ASP A 524 4.13 -5.44 -6.87
N VAL A 525 4.21 -6.36 -5.90
CA VAL A 525 3.48 -6.25 -4.63
C VAL A 525 4.06 -5.11 -3.79
N MET A 526 5.39 -5.01 -3.67
CA MET A 526 6.06 -3.90 -2.96
C MET A 526 5.68 -2.55 -3.56
N ALA A 527 5.65 -2.44 -4.89
CA ALA A 527 5.29 -1.22 -5.60
C ALA A 527 3.86 -0.75 -5.31
N ARG A 528 2.91 -1.67 -5.06
CA ARG A 528 1.52 -1.34 -4.69
C ARG A 528 1.41 -0.58 -3.36
N PHE A 529 2.35 -0.78 -2.43
CA PHE A 529 2.39 0.02 -1.18
C PHE A 529 2.75 1.47 -1.45
N ASN A 530 3.42 1.76 -2.56
CA ASN A 530 3.75 3.11 -3.00
C ASN A 530 4.44 3.97 -1.91
N ARG A 531 5.45 3.40 -1.23
CA ARG A 531 6.12 4.04 -0.09
C ARG A 531 7.46 4.67 -0.43
N GLY A 532 8.01 4.40 -1.60
CA GLY A 532 9.30 4.95 -2.03
C GLY A 532 10.07 4.03 -2.96
N PRO A 533 11.39 4.22 -3.08
CA PRO A 533 12.23 3.43 -3.98
C PRO A 533 12.34 1.97 -3.54
N ILE A 534 12.52 1.08 -4.52
CA ILE A 534 12.60 -0.37 -4.32
C ILE A 534 13.97 -0.85 -4.75
N VAL A 535 14.67 -1.51 -3.83
CA VAL A 535 15.89 -2.29 -4.10
C VAL A 535 15.47 -3.75 -4.29
N GLY A 536 15.62 -4.27 -5.48
CA GLY A 536 15.33 -5.65 -5.82
C GLY A 536 16.62 -6.47 -5.97
N VAL A 537 16.67 -7.66 -5.37
CA VAL A 537 17.79 -8.59 -5.51
C VAL A 537 17.29 -9.88 -6.13
N ASP A 538 17.68 -10.13 -7.38
CA ASP A 538 17.27 -11.32 -8.13
C ASP A 538 18.44 -12.30 -8.29
N VAL A 539 18.39 -13.41 -7.58
CA VAL A 539 19.41 -14.48 -7.61
C VAL A 539 18.97 -15.70 -8.42
N ALA A 540 17.78 -15.67 -9.01
CA ALA A 540 17.22 -16.86 -9.66
C ALA A 540 18.00 -17.27 -10.94
N GLY A 541 18.71 -16.31 -11.59
CA GLY A 541 19.46 -16.57 -12.82
C GLY A 541 18.54 -16.93 -14.01
N ASP A 542 19.08 -16.81 -15.20
CA ASP A 542 18.44 -17.36 -16.39
C ASP A 542 18.92 -18.82 -16.56
N GLU A 543 18.22 -19.76 -15.95
CA GLU A 543 18.44 -21.18 -16.23
C GLU A 543 17.93 -21.50 -17.64
N ASN A 544 18.80 -21.33 -18.63
CA ASN A 544 18.55 -21.89 -19.95
C ASN A 544 18.66 -23.43 -19.84
N PHE A 545 17.54 -24.13 -19.94
CA PHE A 545 17.51 -25.57 -20.10
C PHE A 545 18.06 -25.90 -21.50
N GLN A 546 19.38 -26.00 -21.61
CA GLN A 546 20.01 -26.54 -22.81
C GLN A 546 20.37 -27.99 -22.54
N MET A 547 19.81 -28.88 -23.33
CA MET A 547 20.19 -30.28 -23.35
C MET A 547 21.33 -30.46 -24.34
N VAL A 548 22.31 -31.25 -23.94
CA VAL A 548 23.46 -31.59 -24.81
C VAL A 548 23.11 -32.77 -25.75
N ASP A 549 22.08 -33.56 -25.42
CA ASP A 549 21.66 -34.72 -26.18
C ASP A 549 20.15 -34.74 -26.45
N ASP A 550 19.75 -35.11 -27.63
CA ASP A 550 18.37 -35.08 -28.14
C ASP A 550 17.47 -36.20 -27.60
N ASP A 551 18.01 -37.27 -26.97
CA ASP A 551 17.25 -38.43 -26.55
C ASP A 551 17.42 -38.80 -25.07
N ILE A 552 16.32 -38.66 -24.30
CA ILE A 552 16.21 -39.10 -22.89
C ILE A 552 15.63 -40.52 -22.80
N GLU A 553 14.71 -40.90 -23.72
CA GLU A 553 13.96 -42.15 -23.63
C GLU A 553 14.83 -43.38 -23.82
N GLY A 554 15.87 -43.30 -24.64
CA GLY A 554 16.83 -44.39 -24.89
C GLY A 554 17.85 -44.62 -23.79
N ARG A 555 17.89 -43.81 -22.73
CA ARG A 555 18.91 -43.92 -21.69
C ARG A 555 18.55 -44.92 -20.61
N SER A 556 19.49 -45.81 -20.28
CA SER A 556 19.32 -46.71 -19.15
C SER A 556 19.27 -45.92 -17.84
N TRP A 557 18.48 -46.37 -16.87
CA TRP A 557 18.31 -45.71 -15.57
C TRP A 557 19.67 -45.48 -14.83
N TRP A 558 20.65 -46.32 -15.02
CA TRP A 558 21.99 -46.19 -14.49
C TRP A 558 22.74 -44.99 -15.11
N ARG A 559 22.54 -44.73 -16.39
CA ARG A 559 23.11 -43.54 -17.05
C ARG A 559 22.45 -42.27 -16.54
N LEU A 560 21.12 -42.27 -16.42
CA LEU A 560 20.37 -41.17 -15.85
C LEU A 560 20.77 -40.89 -14.39
N ALA A 561 20.96 -41.92 -13.56
CA ALA A 561 21.44 -41.80 -12.20
C ALA A 561 22.86 -41.22 -12.13
N ARG A 562 23.76 -41.66 -13.02
CA ARG A 562 25.15 -41.17 -13.14
C ARG A 562 25.20 -39.71 -13.63
N ASP A 563 24.35 -39.40 -14.62
CA ASP A 563 24.25 -38.05 -15.19
C ASP A 563 23.71 -37.06 -14.14
N GLN A 564 22.73 -37.50 -13.32
CA GLN A 564 22.25 -36.75 -12.14
C GLN A 564 23.36 -36.58 -11.07
N TRP A 565 24.17 -37.64 -10.84
CA TRP A 565 25.28 -37.58 -9.90
C TRP A 565 26.38 -36.65 -10.37
N ASN A 566 26.72 -36.70 -11.65
CA ASN A 566 27.77 -35.90 -12.28
C ASN A 566 27.26 -34.53 -12.75
N ARG A 567 25.92 -34.28 -12.63
CA ARG A 567 25.27 -33.05 -13.11
C ARG A 567 25.48 -32.78 -14.60
N THR A 568 25.59 -33.83 -15.40
CA THR A 568 25.76 -33.75 -16.85
C THR A 568 24.49 -34.32 -17.54
N GLY A 569 23.75 -33.48 -18.20
CA GLY A 569 22.83 -33.88 -19.27
C GLY A 569 21.33 -33.87 -18.97
N ALA A 570 20.80 -34.48 -17.91
CA ALA A 570 19.35 -34.52 -17.70
C ALA A 570 18.86 -33.63 -16.55
N PRO A 571 17.85 -32.80 -16.75
CA PRO A 571 17.29 -31.96 -15.67
C PRO A 571 16.60 -32.85 -14.62
N SER A 572 16.66 -32.45 -13.35
CA SER A 572 15.94 -33.16 -12.29
C SER A 572 14.43 -32.97 -12.39
N ILE A 573 13.64 -33.93 -11.90
CA ILE A 573 12.17 -33.80 -11.81
C ILE A 573 11.77 -32.50 -11.15
N VAL A 574 12.45 -32.12 -10.07
CA VAL A 574 12.18 -30.84 -9.35
C VAL A 574 12.45 -29.65 -10.26
N SER A 575 13.56 -29.65 -11.01
CA SER A 575 13.87 -28.56 -11.95
C SER A 575 12.85 -28.47 -13.08
N ILE A 576 12.39 -29.60 -13.62
CA ILE A 576 11.36 -29.65 -14.65
C ILE A 576 10.03 -29.11 -14.10
N LEU A 577 9.59 -29.57 -12.92
CA LEU A 577 8.34 -29.11 -12.29
C LEU A 577 8.40 -27.59 -11.99
N MET A 578 9.51 -27.12 -11.44
CA MET A 578 9.69 -25.69 -11.18
C MET A 578 9.67 -24.88 -12.48
N ARG A 579 10.40 -25.34 -13.51
CA ARG A 579 10.46 -24.61 -14.79
C ARG A 579 9.11 -24.61 -15.52
N SER A 580 8.41 -25.73 -15.57
CA SER A 580 7.08 -25.79 -16.20
C SER A 580 6.05 -24.88 -15.51
N GLY A 581 6.17 -24.70 -14.17
CA GLY A 581 5.32 -23.78 -13.44
C GLY A 581 5.73 -22.29 -13.59
N THR A 582 7.01 -22.01 -13.86
CA THR A 582 7.52 -20.62 -13.89
C THR A 582 7.64 -20.03 -15.29
N VAL A 583 7.68 -20.87 -16.34
CA VAL A 583 7.83 -20.43 -17.75
C VAL A 583 6.76 -19.43 -18.18
N GLY A 584 5.50 -19.63 -17.72
CA GLY A 584 4.40 -18.71 -18.02
C GLY A 584 4.53 -17.31 -17.36
N ASN A 585 5.37 -17.18 -16.34
CA ASN A 585 5.50 -15.97 -15.54
C ASN A 585 6.73 -15.11 -15.93
N GLU A 586 7.44 -15.44 -17.00
CA GLU A 586 8.62 -14.67 -17.43
C GLU A 586 8.28 -13.22 -17.79
N GLY A 587 7.11 -12.98 -18.38
CA GLY A 587 6.60 -11.64 -18.66
C GLY A 587 6.42 -10.84 -17.37
N GLN A 588 5.77 -11.43 -16.37
CA GLN A 588 5.57 -10.80 -15.06
C GLN A 588 6.89 -10.54 -14.35
N ARG A 589 7.86 -11.47 -14.45
CA ARG A 589 9.21 -11.29 -13.87
C ARG A 589 9.94 -10.13 -14.51
N ARG A 590 9.86 -9.96 -15.85
CA ARG A 590 10.46 -8.80 -16.54
C ARG A 590 9.81 -7.49 -16.10
N GLU A 591 8.48 -7.48 -15.98
CA GLU A 591 7.75 -6.32 -15.47
C GLU A 591 8.15 -6.00 -14.02
N ALA A 592 8.27 -7.01 -13.15
CA ALA A 592 8.70 -6.84 -11.77
C ALA A 592 10.13 -6.26 -11.68
N ARG A 593 11.07 -6.75 -12.50
CA ARG A 593 12.44 -6.20 -12.60
C ARG A 593 12.44 -4.72 -13.01
N ALA A 594 11.57 -4.34 -13.96
CA ALA A 594 11.45 -2.96 -14.43
C ALA A 594 10.85 -2.00 -13.39
N LEU A 595 10.20 -2.53 -12.34
CA LEU A 595 9.65 -1.74 -11.22
C LEU A 595 10.68 -1.46 -10.12
N ALA A 596 11.79 -2.20 -10.08
CA ALA A 596 12.87 -1.95 -9.13
C ALA A 596 13.65 -0.68 -9.53
N ASP A 597 13.89 0.20 -8.56
CA ASP A 597 14.71 1.40 -8.77
C ASP A 597 16.21 1.07 -8.75
N LEU A 598 16.60 0.05 -7.98
CA LEU A 598 17.92 -0.61 -8.06
C LEU A 598 17.68 -2.11 -8.20
N LEU A 599 18.13 -2.69 -9.28
CA LEU A 599 18.12 -4.13 -9.51
C LEU A 599 19.52 -4.69 -9.36
N LEU A 600 19.70 -5.63 -8.42
CA LEU A 600 20.96 -6.35 -8.18
C LEU A 600 20.79 -7.80 -8.61
N GLU A 601 21.62 -8.23 -9.57
CA GLU A 601 21.59 -9.57 -10.15
C GLU A 601 23.00 -10.21 -10.03
N PRO A 602 23.42 -10.63 -8.82
CA PRO A 602 24.76 -11.18 -8.64
C PRO A 602 24.98 -12.42 -9.50
N PRO A 603 26.06 -12.47 -10.31
CA PRO A 603 26.41 -13.64 -11.07
C PRO A 603 26.87 -14.75 -10.13
N LEU A 604 26.23 -15.91 -10.18
CA LEU A 604 26.49 -17.05 -9.29
C LEU A 604 26.86 -18.32 -10.09
N PRO A 605 27.98 -18.30 -10.87
CA PRO A 605 28.39 -19.42 -11.68
C PRO A 605 28.73 -20.64 -10.83
N GLY A 606 28.20 -21.81 -11.22
CA GLY A 606 28.42 -23.07 -10.51
C GLY A 606 27.74 -23.20 -9.16
N ILE A 607 26.82 -22.26 -8.82
CA ILE A 607 25.95 -22.36 -7.66
C ILE A 607 24.53 -22.64 -8.14
N TYR A 608 24.03 -23.82 -7.82
CA TYR A 608 22.71 -24.31 -8.19
C TYR A 608 21.76 -24.29 -6.98
N LEU A 609 20.46 -24.50 -7.22
CA LEU A 609 19.39 -24.48 -6.22
C LEU A 609 19.69 -25.31 -4.95
N ARG A 610 20.42 -26.40 -5.05
CA ARG A 610 20.77 -27.33 -3.96
C ARG A 610 22.24 -27.30 -3.55
N SER A 611 23.01 -26.30 -3.95
CA SER A 611 24.45 -26.18 -3.66
C SER A 611 24.70 -25.61 -2.26
N TRP A 612 24.14 -26.25 -1.21
CA TRP A 612 24.25 -25.79 0.18
C TRP A 612 25.70 -25.58 0.63
N LYS A 613 26.62 -26.47 0.21
CA LYS A 613 28.05 -26.36 0.52
C LYS A 613 28.74 -25.12 -0.06
N ALA A 614 28.09 -24.43 -1.00
CA ALA A 614 28.63 -23.19 -1.58
C ALA A 614 28.22 -21.93 -0.77
N TYR A 615 27.80 -22.10 0.47
CA TYR A 615 27.29 -21.03 1.33
C TYR A 615 28.23 -19.81 1.38
N ASP A 616 29.46 -20.02 1.89
CA ASP A 616 30.41 -18.93 2.08
C ASP A 616 30.75 -18.25 0.73
N ARG A 617 30.92 -19.06 -0.34
CA ARG A 617 31.15 -18.55 -1.69
C ARG A 617 30.01 -17.71 -2.21
N ALA A 618 28.75 -18.13 -1.98
CA ALA A 618 27.57 -17.36 -2.41
C ALA A 618 27.48 -16.02 -1.68
N VAL A 619 27.72 -16.02 -0.37
CA VAL A 619 27.73 -14.79 0.46
C VAL A 619 28.78 -13.81 -0.05
N GLU A 620 30.02 -14.27 -0.28
CA GLU A 620 31.10 -13.41 -0.73
C GLU A 620 30.86 -12.85 -2.13
N MET A 621 30.36 -13.68 -3.07
CA MET A 621 30.04 -13.22 -4.42
C MET A 621 28.90 -12.18 -4.41
N GLY A 622 27.90 -12.38 -3.55
CA GLY A 622 26.82 -11.40 -3.37
C GLY A 622 27.33 -10.07 -2.83
N TYR A 623 28.22 -10.12 -1.86
CA TYR A 623 28.83 -8.93 -1.27
C TYR A 623 29.69 -8.17 -2.30
N ALA A 624 30.63 -8.85 -2.95
CA ALA A 624 31.53 -8.23 -3.91
C ALA A 624 30.76 -7.55 -5.05
N TYR A 625 29.77 -8.25 -5.61
CA TYR A 625 28.93 -7.71 -6.69
C TYR A 625 28.17 -6.46 -6.25
N ALA A 626 27.54 -6.50 -5.07
CA ALA A 626 26.76 -5.36 -4.57
C ALA A 626 27.66 -4.16 -4.26
N ALA A 627 28.81 -4.38 -3.61
CA ALA A 627 29.79 -3.33 -3.32
C ALA A 627 30.30 -2.66 -4.61
N GLU A 628 30.68 -3.43 -5.62
CA GLU A 628 31.12 -2.91 -6.92
C GLU A 628 29.99 -2.13 -7.63
N THR A 629 28.75 -2.64 -7.59
CA THR A 629 27.61 -1.97 -8.20
C THR A 629 27.30 -0.64 -7.51
N ILE A 630 27.35 -0.61 -6.18
CA ILE A 630 27.15 0.61 -5.39
C ILE A 630 28.23 1.65 -5.67
N GLU A 631 29.49 1.21 -5.78
CA GLU A 631 30.61 2.10 -6.10
C GLU A 631 30.48 2.69 -7.51
N ARG A 632 30.09 1.87 -8.48
CA ARG A 632 29.95 2.29 -9.88
C ARG A 632 28.75 3.20 -10.12
N ASP A 633 27.57 2.83 -9.63
CA ASP A 633 26.30 3.47 -9.99
C ASP A 633 25.85 4.52 -8.96
N GLY A 634 26.40 4.45 -7.75
CA GLY A 634 26.00 5.28 -6.62
C GLY A 634 24.61 4.95 -6.09
N LEU A 635 24.16 5.69 -5.07
CA LEU A 635 22.86 5.50 -4.42
C LEU A 635 21.97 6.77 -4.50
N ASN A 636 22.32 7.73 -5.35
CA ASN A 636 21.63 9.02 -5.44
C ASN A 636 20.14 8.88 -5.77
N PHE A 637 19.73 7.82 -6.49
CA PHE A 637 18.34 7.56 -6.82
C PHE A 637 17.47 7.27 -5.59
N LEU A 638 18.04 6.75 -4.50
CA LEU A 638 17.32 6.53 -3.23
C LEU A 638 16.89 7.84 -2.57
N TRP A 639 17.63 8.91 -2.83
CA TRP A 639 17.43 10.23 -2.24
C TRP A 639 16.79 11.21 -3.22
N ALA A 640 16.86 10.90 -4.51
CA ALA A 640 16.18 11.67 -5.53
C ALA A 640 14.67 11.57 -5.31
N VAL A 641 14.06 12.65 -4.83
CA VAL A 641 12.60 12.80 -4.90
C VAL A 641 12.25 12.58 -6.37
N LYS A 642 11.50 11.51 -6.71
CA LYS A 642 10.98 11.33 -8.07
C LYS A 642 10.27 12.63 -8.43
N GLY A 643 10.99 13.49 -9.17
CA GLY A 643 10.65 14.88 -9.35
C GLY A 643 9.33 15.04 -10.08
N THR A 644 8.64 16.08 -9.73
CA THR A 644 7.68 16.80 -10.55
C THR A 644 8.38 17.22 -11.85
N GLY A 645 8.34 16.36 -12.87
CA GLY A 645 8.66 16.68 -14.25
C GLY A 645 7.37 16.66 -15.05
#